data_a0a740898c280bdbffe42762c8d03024
#
_entry.id   a0a740898c280bdbffe42762c8d03024
#
_cell.length_a   1.000
_cell.length_b   1.000
_cell.length_c   1.000
_cell.angle_alpha   90.00
_cell.angle_beta   90.00
_cell.angle_gamma   90.00
#
_symmetry.space_group_name_H-M   'P 1'
#
loop_
_entity.id
_entity.type
_entity.pdbx_description
1 polymer ?
#
loop_
_entity_poly.entity_id
_entity_poly.type
_entity_poly.pdbx_seq_one_letter_code
_entity_poly.pdbx_strand_id
1 'polypeptide(L)'
;MLSQRYVILPLILVSLQFCVQAQAIGIQWQNTVGGVGHDYLNAIAYTSDGGVIAGGYSESDMNSDKSEDNIGRDDYWIVKFDDTGAIEWDNTIGGAGYDRLYALEETPDGGFVLGGTSPSPGGFGDKSESSLGGNDYWVVKINASGVVEWDNTIGGTGNDDLFCVQPTSDGGYILAGTTESGIGGDKTENKVGNSDYWVVKLDATGAIVWQNDIGGLLYETLYSAYETLDGGFILAGISTSGIGGDKSEPHFGGYDYWIVKLNALGNIVWEKTFGSLGNDQAYSAIPTVDGGSLVIGLSDGGLTGNKTEATNGIQDFWLIKLDNDGAIIWQNSIGGTGAENLFVNAGVQEPNGNYLIGGYSQSGIGGDITEANAGSWDYWVIRLNPSGSIIWQSVIGGASGDYANAIDYAPDGGFVVAGHSYSNISGEKTENTNGDADYWVVRYESGCIPATEICNAIDDDCDGTADEDIDIDAVVIPDGATTFCQGGNVLLSAEYTGDEVQWTRNGIIIPGATSAVYTATKKGLYAVTTSNPCATATSPGINIVVNKNPNAIITADGPTTFCMGSSVVLSVNPVGGCIYQWYKGPTPIAGATSLNYTATTTGNYKCRVTKTATGCYKNSNAIAVSVPCREGLSADEEGETEALLNELLVYPNPAHQFITIESSFMLPVDIQIRTISGQLIAQQVMHSGTSELDISAWPSGVYYLQSTTEKDIIVTQFIKQ
;
A
#
# COMPACT_ATOMS: atom_id res chain seq x y z
N MET A 1 44.12 56.72 -26.74
CA MET A 1 44.08 55.43 -26.04
C MET A 1 43.33 55.63 -24.71
N LEU A 2 42.04 55.41 -24.73
CA LEU A 2 41.18 55.51 -23.54
C LEU A 2 40.77 54.11 -23.17
N SER A 3 41.23 53.61 -21.98
CA SER A 3 40.90 52.35 -21.40
C SER A 3 39.59 52.47 -20.64
N GLN A 4 38.56 51.79 -21.10
CA GLN A 4 37.33 51.62 -20.35
C GLN A 4 37.54 50.55 -19.26
N ARG A 5 37.39 50.96 -17.99
CA ARG A 5 37.30 50.05 -16.84
C ARG A 5 35.83 49.65 -16.66
N TYR A 6 35.55 48.38 -16.81
CA TYR A 6 34.26 47.78 -16.37
C TYR A 6 34.30 47.61 -14.87
N VAL A 7 33.38 48.27 -14.16
CA VAL A 7 33.09 48.03 -12.75
C VAL A 7 32.03 46.90 -12.68
N ILE A 8 32.45 45.76 -12.22
CA ILE A 8 31.56 44.63 -11.86
C ILE A 8 31.01 44.91 -10.45
N LEU A 9 29.75 45.28 -10.34
CA LEU A 9 29.00 45.27 -9.07
C LEU A 9 28.68 43.81 -8.74
N PRO A 10 29.00 43.33 -7.52
CA PRO A 10 28.48 42.05 -7.08
C PRO A 10 26.97 42.17 -6.76
N LEU A 11 26.16 41.39 -7.45
CA LEU A 11 24.77 41.15 -7.07
C LEU A 11 24.77 40.39 -5.74
N ILE A 12 24.46 41.07 -4.64
CA ILE A 12 24.17 40.44 -3.38
C ILE A 12 22.75 39.87 -3.50
N LEU A 13 22.66 38.55 -3.74
CA LEU A 13 21.42 37.82 -3.52
C LEU A 13 21.14 37.83 -2.01
N VAL A 14 20.25 38.70 -1.57
CA VAL A 14 19.64 38.59 -0.25
C VAL A 14 18.61 37.45 -0.36
N SER A 15 18.99 36.25 0.05
CA SER A 15 18.03 35.21 0.34
C SER A 15 17.20 35.71 1.54
N LEU A 16 15.96 36.16 1.29
CA LEU A 16 14.96 36.25 2.34
C LEU A 16 14.65 34.80 2.75
N GLN A 17 15.34 34.35 3.80
CA GLN A 17 14.81 33.26 4.60
C GLN A 17 13.56 33.80 5.28
N PHE A 18 12.39 33.45 4.76
CA PHE A 18 11.18 33.47 5.53
C PHE A 18 11.39 32.41 6.63
N CYS A 19 11.74 32.86 7.83
CA CYS A 19 11.59 32.05 9.02
C CYS A 19 10.05 31.96 9.23
N VAL A 20 9.41 30.97 8.63
CA VAL A 20 8.08 30.55 9.04
C VAL A 20 8.28 30.07 10.46
N GLN A 21 7.86 30.86 11.45
CA GLN A 21 7.74 30.41 12.82
C GLN A 21 6.71 29.28 12.76
N ALA A 22 7.17 28.04 12.96
CA ALA A 22 6.27 26.94 13.24
C ALA A 22 5.36 27.41 14.38
N GLN A 23 4.05 27.41 14.16
CA GLN A 23 3.08 27.76 15.17
C GLN A 23 3.28 26.73 16.29
N ALA A 24 3.61 27.18 17.49
CA ALA A 24 3.79 26.28 18.63
C ALA A 24 2.45 25.54 18.83
N ILE A 25 2.47 24.21 18.77
CA ILE A 25 1.31 23.38 19.08
C ILE A 25 0.95 23.67 20.53
N GLY A 26 -0.21 24.30 20.74
CA GLY A 26 -0.67 24.72 22.04
C GLY A 26 -1.48 23.65 22.75
N ILE A 27 -1.52 23.72 24.09
CA ILE A 27 -2.48 22.92 24.86
C ILE A 27 -3.86 23.60 24.69
N GLN A 28 -4.82 22.84 24.14
CA GLN A 28 -6.20 23.30 23.99
C GLN A 28 -6.95 23.31 25.34
N TRP A 29 -6.85 22.18 26.05
CA TRP A 29 -7.32 22.02 27.39
C TRP A 29 -6.53 20.95 28.15
N GLN A 30 -6.59 20.99 29.46
CA GLN A 30 -6.06 19.93 30.31
C GLN A 30 -6.94 19.78 31.54
N ASN A 31 -7.07 18.56 32.03
CA ASN A 31 -7.84 18.25 33.25
C ASN A 31 -7.07 17.32 34.16
N THR A 32 -7.15 17.59 35.44
CA THR A 32 -6.73 16.69 36.51
C THR A 32 -7.96 16.14 37.19
N VAL A 33 -8.20 14.86 37.10
CA VAL A 33 -9.45 14.22 37.52
C VAL A 33 -9.12 13.05 38.44
N GLY A 34 -9.67 13.03 39.63
CA GLY A 34 -9.40 11.99 40.61
C GLY A 34 -10.12 12.15 41.93
N GLY A 35 -9.91 11.21 42.83
CA GLY A 35 -10.37 11.19 44.20
C GLY A 35 -9.24 11.43 45.20
N VAL A 36 -9.42 10.97 46.46
CA VAL A 36 -8.40 11.18 47.50
C VAL A 36 -7.34 10.05 47.56
N GLY A 37 -7.54 8.93 46.87
CA GLY A 37 -6.61 7.82 46.77
C GLY A 37 -5.70 7.93 45.53
N HIS A 38 -5.24 6.81 45.07
CA HIS A 38 -4.50 6.72 43.81
C HIS A 38 -5.46 6.40 42.68
N ASP A 39 -5.37 7.19 41.61
CA ASP A 39 -6.12 7.02 40.38
C ASP A 39 -5.13 6.90 39.21
N TYR A 40 -5.02 5.74 38.59
CA TYR A 40 -4.02 5.43 37.57
C TYR A 40 -4.68 5.26 36.21
N LEU A 41 -4.46 6.21 35.31
CA LEU A 41 -4.91 6.12 33.92
C LEU A 41 -3.95 5.27 33.09
N ASN A 42 -4.49 4.33 32.32
CA ASN A 42 -3.72 3.42 31.45
C ASN A 42 -4.11 3.51 29.97
N ALA A 43 -5.34 3.94 29.67
CA ALA A 43 -5.84 3.99 28.29
C ALA A 43 -6.65 5.25 28.02
N ILE A 44 -6.58 5.73 26.79
CA ILE A 44 -7.35 6.86 26.30
C ILE A 44 -7.76 6.60 24.87
N ALA A 45 -8.96 7.03 24.47
CA ALA A 45 -9.40 7.00 23.09
C ALA A 45 -10.13 8.31 22.75
N TYR A 46 -9.89 8.85 21.57
CA TYR A 46 -10.69 9.90 20.98
C TYR A 46 -12.00 9.30 20.48
N THR A 47 -13.12 9.95 20.76
CA THR A 47 -14.44 9.39 20.46
C THR A 47 -15.08 10.02 19.23
N SER A 48 -15.92 9.25 18.55
CA SER A 48 -16.56 9.65 17.29
C SER A 48 -17.50 10.87 17.42
N ASP A 49 -17.91 11.21 18.65
CA ASP A 49 -18.70 12.40 18.98
C ASP A 49 -17.84 13.67 19.19
N GLY A 50 -16.51 13.56 19.07
CA GLY A 50 -15.56 14.66 19.25
C GLY A 50 -15.00 14.79 20.66
N GLY A 51 -15.41 13.95 21.60
CA GLY A 51 -14.92 13.92 22.96
C GLY A 51 -13.75 12.97 23.16
N VAL A 52 -13.44 12.67 24.42
CA VAL A 52 -12.37 11.77 24.84
C VAL A 52 -12.89 10.85 25.92
N ILE A 53 -12.53 9.55 25.85
CA ILE A 53 -12.76 8.62 26.96
C ILE A 53 -11.43 8.18 27.55
N ALA A 54 -11.31 8.25 28.86
CA ALA A 54 -10.13 7.88 29.63
C ALA A 54 -10.46 6.75 30.59
N GLY A 55 -9.56 5.79 30.75
CA GLY A 55 -9.80 4.65 31.62
C GLY A 55 -8.53 4.12 32.29
N GLY A 56 -8.74 3.54 33.42
CA GLY A 56 -7.70 2.94 34.24
C GLY A 56 -8.29 2.29 35.49
N TYR A 57 -7.66 2.46 36.63
CA TYR A 57 -8.20 1.95 37.87
C TYR A 57 -8.04 2.97 39.02
N SER A 58 -8.92 2.90 40.00
CA SER A 58 -9.02 3.82 41.10
C SER A 58 -9.09 3.09 42.44
N GLU A 59 -8.37 3.57 43.45
CA GLU A 59 -8.49 3.20 44.84
C GLU A 59 -9.43 4.14 45.62
N SER A 60 -10.00 5.17 44.96
CA SER A 60 -10.79 6.22 45.60
C SER A 60 -12.26 5.83 45.74
N ASP A 61 -12.85 6.11 46.91
CA ASP A 61 -14.30 6.15 47.09
C ASP A 61 -14.89 7.42 46.47
N MET A 62 -16.22 7.54 46.48
CA MET A 62 -16.94 8.72 45.97
C MET A 62 -16.50 10.00 46.71
N ASN A 63 -15.74 10.81 45.99
CA ASN A 63 -15.29 12.14 46.45
C ASN A 63 -14.68 12.89 45.28
N SER A 64 -14.50 14.22 45.44
CA SER A 64 -13.93 15.08 44.39
C SER A 64 -14.65 14.88 43.05
N ASP A 65 -13.97 14.37 42.04
CA ASP A 65 -14.51 14.18 40.70
C ASP A 65 -15.14 12.80 40.48
N LYS A 66 -14.91 11.87 41.42
CA LYS A 66 -15.44 10.50 41.33
C LYS A 66 -16.86 10.45 41.88
N SER A 67 -17.82 10.03 41.07
CA SER A 67 -19.26 10.05 41.42
C SER A 67 -19.73 8.79 42.15
N GLU A 68 -18.95 7.72 42.18
CA GLU A 68 -19.31 6.42 42.74
C GLU A 68 -18.21 5.87 43.67
N ASP A 69 -18.62 5.11 44.71
CA ASP A 69 -17.71 4.42 45.60
C ASP A 69 -17.03 3.22 44.88
N ASN A 70 -15.82 2.87 45.31
CA ASN A 70 -15.23 1.65 44.91
C ASN A 70 -16.07 0.44 45.41
N ILE A 71 -16.10 -0.61 44.61
CA ILE A 71 -16.82 -1.84 44.91
C ILE A 71 -15.92 -2.81 45.69
N GLY A 72 -14.63 -2.84 45.34
CA GLY A 72 -13.61 -3.68 45.92
C GLY A 72 -12.44 -2.91 46.51
N ARG A 73 -11.30 -3.06 45.84
CA ARG A 73 -10.05 -2.36 46.17
C ARG A 73 -9.67 -1.39 45.06
N ASP A 74 -9.04 -1.90 44.00
CA ASP A 74 -8.86 -1.19 42.77
C ASP A 74 -10.01 -1.59 41.84
N ASP A 75 -10.75 -0.64 41.29
CA ASP A 75 -11.81 -0.92 40.35
C ASP A 75 -11.55 -0.14 39.02
N TYR A 76 -12.04 -0.64 37.90
CA TYR A 76 -12.03 0.11 36.66
C TYR A 76 -12.71 1.45 36.89
N TRP A 77 -12.06 2.52 36.54
CA TRP A 77 -12.65 3.85 36.54
C TRP A 77 -12.52 4.47 35.17
N ILE A 78 -13.67 4.86 34.62
CA ILE A 78 -13.81 5.38 33.26
C ILE A 78 -14.40 6.77 33.34
N VAL A 79 -13.80 7.73 32.62
CA VAL A 79 -14.26 9.11 32.56
C VAL A 79 -14.43 9.51 31.10
N LYS A 80 -15.62 9.98 30.73
CA LYS A 80 -15.92 10.53 29.39
C LYS A 80 -15.92 12.04 29.48
N PHE A 81 -15.16 12.67 28.59
CA PHE A 81 -15.08 14.12 28.41
C PHE A 81 -15.73 14.50 27.07
N ASP A 82 -16.36 15.68 27.05
CA ASP A 82 -16.78 16.33 25.81
C ASP A 82 -15.59 16.96 25.07
N ASP A 83 -15.85 17.59 23.92
CA ASP A 83 -14.84 18.25 23.08
C ASP A 83 -14.14 19.44 23.75
N THR A 84 -14.75 20.01 24.82
CA THR A 84 -14.19 21.10 25.61
C THR A 84 -13.38 20.63 26.80
N GLY A 85 -13.35 19.32 27.07
CA GLY A 85 -12.74 18.71 28.24
C GLY A 85 -13.64 18.64 29.48
N ALA A 86 -14.92 19.02 29.39
CA ALA A 86 -15.82 18.87 30.52
C ALA A 86 -16.23 17.40 30.70
N ILE A 87 -16.30 16.94 31.96
CA ILE A 87 -16.75 15.57 32.26
C ILE A 87 -18.24 15.45 31.91
N GLU A 88 -18.57 14.51 31.01
CA GLU A 88 -19.95 14.15 30.68
C GLU A 88 -20.50 13.13 31.69
N TRP A 89 -19.71 12.11 31.98
CA TRP A 89 -20.00 11.06 32.95
C TRP A 89 -18.71 10.36 33.38
N ASP A 90 -18.74 9.76 34.58
CA ASP A 90 -17.78 8.79 35.06
C ASP A 90 -18.49 7.50 35.51
N ASN A 91 -17.79 6.38 35.54
CA ASN A 91 -18.35 5.12 35.97
C ASN A 91 -17.28 4.26 36.65
N THR A 92 -17.65 3.61 37.77
CA THR A 92 -16.83 2.63 38.48
C THR A 92 -17.35 1.23 38.21
N ILE A 93 -16.52 0.37 37.65
CA ILE A 93 -16.89 -1.00 37.27
C ILE A 93 -15.93 -1.96 37.94
N GLY A 94 -16.43 -2.85 38.82
CA GLY A 94 -15.56 -3.69 39.60
C GLY A 94 -16.23 -4.87 40.30
N GLY A 95 -15.41 -5.59 41.00
CA GLY A 95 -15.78 -6.70 41.88
C GLY A 95 -15.20 -6.55 43.28
N ALA A 96 -14.96 -7.65 44.02
CA ALA A 96 -14.49 -7.60 45.41
C ALA A 96 -12.96 -7.50 45.56
N GLY A 97 -12.20 -7.61 44.48
CA GLY A 97 -10.73 -7.67 44.47
C GLY A 97 -10.04 -6.44 43.95
N TYR A 98 -8.96 -6.70 43.22
CA TYR A 98 -8.20 -5.70 42.44
C TYR A 98 -8.57 -5.83 40.99
N ASP A 99 -9.40 -4.98 40.49
CA ASP A 99 -9.86 -5.00 39.12
C ASP A 99 -9.17 -3.84 38.36
N ARG A 100 -8.26 -4.15 37.41
CA ARG A 100 -7.38 -3.15 36.80
C ARG A 100 -7.53 -3.12 35.29
N LEU A 101 -8.01 -1.98 34.80
CA LEU A 101 -8.13 -1.69 33.37
C LEU A 101 -6.77 -1.33 32.78
N TYR A 102 -6.44 -1.91 31.63
CA TYR A 102 -5.22 -1.60 30.85
C TYR A 102 -5.50 -1.12 29.45
N ALA A 103 -6.64 -1.47 28.86
CA ALA A 103 -7.00 -1.09 27.51
C ALA A 103 -8.48 -0.72 27.39
N LEU A 104 -8.76 0.23 26.50
CA LEU A 104 -10.09 0.76 26.24
C LEU A 104 -10.16 1.24 24.78
N GLU A 105 -11.25 0.91 24.07
CA GLU A 105 -11.48 1.34 22.70
C GLU A 105 -12.96 1.64 22.45
N GLU A 106 -13.24 2.63 21.57
CA GLU A 106 -14.60 2.87 21.08
C GLU A 106 -15.00 1.78 20.09
N THR A 107 -16.23 1.31 20.18
CA THR A 107 -16.79 0.29 19.28
C THR A 107 -17.69 0.92 18.22
N PRO A 108 -17.88 0.29 17.05
CA PRO A 108 -18.66 0.86 15.94
C PRO A 108 -20.12 1.22 16.25
N ASP A 109 -20.65 0.74 17.37
CA ASP A 109 -21.98 1.08 17.88
C ASP A 109 -22.02 2.33 18.76
N GLY A 110 -20.86 2.99 18.95
CA GLY A 110 -20.69 4.17 19.80
C GLY A 110 -20.57 3.84 21.29
N GLY A 111 -20.49 2.55 21.67
CA GLY A 111 -20.14 2.11 23.01
C GLY A 111 -18.65 1.88 23.15
N PHE A 112 -18.22 1.19 24.20
CA PHE A 112 -16.78 0.98 24.47
C PHE A 112 -16.53 -0.47 24.92
N VAL A 113 -15.39 -1.02 24.50
CA VAL A 113 -14.85 -2.25 25.04
C VAL A 113 -13.69 -1.93 25.99
N LEU A 114 -13.71 -2.54 27.16
CA LEU A 114 -12.77 -2.38 28.25
C LEU A 114 -12.05 -3.70 28.48
N GLY A 115 -10.75 -3.68 28.67
CA GLY A 115 -9.96 -4.89 28.93
C GLY A 115 -8.96 -4.70 30.05
N GLY A 116 -8.85 -5.70 30.89
CA GLY A 116 -7.88 -5.69 31.98
C GLY A 116 -7.90 -7.01 32.76
N THR A 117 -7.47 -6.96 34.01
CA THR A 117 -7.34 -8.15 34.88
C THR A 117 -8.24 -8.07 36.09
N SER A 118 -8.75 -9.22 36.51
CA SER A 118 -9.56 -9.33 37.73
C SER A 118 -9.37 -10.67 38.42
N PRO A 119 -9.01 -10.71 39.69
CA PRO A 119 -9.07 -11.91 40.53
C PRO A 119 -10.42 -12.06 41.25
N SER A 120 -11.39 -11.19 40.98
CA SER A 120 -12.63 -11.09 41.73
C SER A 120 -13.57 -12.27 41.55
N PRO A 121 -14.30 -12.70 42.60
CA PRO A 121 -15.35 -13.68 42.45
C PRO A 121 -16.56 -13.12 41.71
N GLY A 122 -17.27 -13.95 40.94
CA GLY A 122 -18.49 -13.55 40.26
C GLY A 122 -19.67 -13.34 41.19
N GLY A 123 -20.63 -12.53 40.66
CA GLY A 123 -21.86 -12.18 41.38
C GLY A 123 -21.68 -11.19 42.51
N PHE A 124 -20.57 -10.41 42.48
CA PHE A 124 -20.34 -9.28 43.37
C PHE A 124 -19.93 -8.09 42.53
N GLY A 125 -20.55 -6.93 42.78
CA GLY A 125 -20.38 -5.76 41.95
C GLY A 125 -20.92 -6.00 40.54
N ASP A 126 -20.16 -5.59 39.54
CA ASP A 126 -20.51 -5.70 38.10
C ASP A 126 -20.02 -7.00 37.47
N LYS A 127 -19.15 -7.75 38.19
CA LYS A 127 -18.57 -8.97 37.67
C LYS A 127 -19.54 -10.15 37.74
N SER A 128 -19.96 -10.66 36.58
CA SER A 128 -20.93 -11.72 36.49
C SER A 128 -20.32 -13.12 36.74
N GLU A 129 -19.06 -13.33 36.34
CA GLU A 129 -18.36 -14.61 36.40
C GLU A 129 -17.16 -14.56 37.33
N SER A 130 -16.90 -15.67 38.02
CA SER A 130 -15.75 -15.80 38.93
C SER A 130 -14.46 -16.01 38.14
N SER A 131 -13.36 -15.42 38.60
CA SER A 131 -12.03 -15.81 38.16
C SER A 131 -11.80 -17.30 38.37
N LEU A 132 -11.11 -17.96 37.48
CA LEU A 132 -10.87 -19.37 37.38
C LEU A 132 -9.56 -19.78 38.06
N GLY A 133 -8.67 -18.84 38.28
CA GLY A 133 -7.35 -19.01 38.86
C GLY A 133 -6.94 -17.87 39.78
N GLY A 134 -5.87 -17.19 39.42
CA GLY A 134 -5.42 -15.94 40.02
C GLY A 134 -6.09 -14.75 39.37
N ASN A 135 -5.31 -13.93 38.69
CA ASN A 135 -5.84 -12.93 37.77
C ASN A 135 -6.36 -13.67 36.53
N ASP A 136 -7.48 -13.21 35.99
CA ASP A 136 -7.97 -13.61 34.67
C ASP A 136 -8.29 -12.38 33.82
N TYR A 137 -8.32 -12.51 32.50
CA TYR A 137 -8.80 -11.49 31.58
C TYR A 137 -10.23 -11.12 31.96
N TRP A 138 -10.49 -9.87 32.20
CA TRP A 138 -11.84 -9.36 32.38
C TRP A 138 -12.14 -8.32 31.30
N VAL A 139 -13.09 -8.69 30.43
CA VAL A 139 -13.52 -7.86 29.30
C VAL A 139 -14.93 -7.38 29.58
N VAL A 140 -15.15 -6.09 29.47
CA VAL A 140 -16.45 -5.45 29.72
C VAL A 140 -16.84 -4.63 28.49
N LYS A 141 -18.05 -4.82 28.00
CA LYS A 141 -18.66 -3.97 26.98
C LYS A 141 -19.66 -3.04 27.63
N ILE A 142 -19.48 -1.75 27.39
CA ILE A 142 -20.41 -0.72 27.84
C ILE A 142 -21.01 0.01 26.64
N ASN A 143 -22.22 0.55 26.79
CA ASN A 143 -22.83 1.41 25.79
C ASN A 143 -22.29 2.85 25.86
N ALA A 144 -22.70 3.72 24.96
CA ALA A 144 -22.28 5.14 24.90
C ALA A 144 -22.56 5.94 26.20
N SER A 145 -23.47 5.49 27.06
CA SER A 145 -23.80 6.13 28.35
C SER A 145 -23.05 5.50 29.55
N GLY A 146 -22.07 4.64 29.30
CA GLY A 146 -21.28 3.97 30.34
C GLY A 146 -21.95 2.73 30.97
N VAL A 147 -23.16 2.32 30.55
CA VAL A 147 -23.86 1.19 31.14
C VAL A 147 -23.32 -0.13 30.60
N VAL A 148 -23.00 -1.08 31.50
CA VAL A 148 -22.52 -2.41 31.16
C VAL A 148 -23.58 -3.16 30.35
N GLU A 149 -23.22 -3.66 29.17
CA GLU A 149 -24.05 -4.50 28.33
C GLU A 149 -23.75 -5.99 28.54
N TRP A 150 -22.48 -6.34 28.66
CA TRP A 150 -22.01 -7.66 29.03
C TRP A 150 -20.59 -7.58 29.62
N ASP A 151 -20.24 -8.53 30.44
CA ASP A 151 -18.88 -8.80 30.88
C ASP A 151 -18.52 -10.28 30.66
N ASN A 152 -17.22 -10.56 30.50
CA ASN A 152 -16.71 -11.91 30.28
C ASN A 152 -15.38 -12.10 31.02
N THR A 153 -15.29 -13.20 31.78
CA THR A 153 -14.04 -13.58 32.44
C THR A 153 -13.43 -14.75 31.68
N ILE A 154 -12.22 -14.56 31.18
CA ILE A 154 -11.53 -15.53 30.32
C ILE A 154 -10.19 -15.85 30.91
N GLY A 155 -9.99 -17.13 31.32
CA GLY A 155 -8.78 -17.53 32.00
C GLY A 155 -8.61 -19.01 32.20
N GLY A 156 -7.57 -19.33 32.94
CA GLY A 156 -7.24 -20.70 33.34
C GLY A 156 -7.02 -20.82 34.85
N THR A 157 -6.10 -21.71 35.30
CA THR A 157 -5.88 -21.96 36.74
C THR A 157 -4.70 -21.17 37.31
N GLY A 158 -3.96 -20.44 36.49
CA GLY A 158 -2.83 -19.57 36.86
C GLY A 158 -3.22 -18.12 36.94
N ASN A 159 -2.25 -17.22 36.63
CA ASN A 159 -2.52 -15.84 36.37
C ASN A 159 -2.57 -15.65 34.86
N ASP A 160 -3.58 -14.94 34.42
CA ASP A 160 -3.79 -14.55 33.04
C ASP A 160 -4.03 -13.02 33.00
N ASP A 161 -3.05 -12.27 32.54
CA ASP A 161 -3.06 -10.80 32.58
C ASP A 161 -3.29 -10.21 31.19
N LEU A 162 -4.40 -9.47 30.99
CA LEU A 162 -4.77 -8.81 29.73
C LEU A 162 -4.21 -7.39 29.71
N PHE A 163 -3.50 -7.05 28.63
CA PHE A 163 -2.93 -5.71 28.42
C PHE A 163 -3.51 -4.96 27.23
N CYS A 164 -4.13 -5.64 26.27
CA CYS A 164 -4.66 -5.02 25.07
C CYS A 164 -5.99 -5.66 24.67
N VAL A 165 -6.96 -4.80 24.34
CA VAL A 165 -8.21 -5.17 23.66
C VAL A 165 -8.39 -4.22 22.47
N GLN A 166 -8.68 -4.79 21.28
CA GLN A 166 -8.93 -4.00 20.07
C GLN A 166 -10.17 -4.51 19.35
N PRO A 167 -11.09 -3.65 18.89
CA PRO A 167 -12.11 -4.02 17.95
C PRO A 167 -11.49 -4.51 16.64
N THR A 168 -12.14 -5.47 15.99
CA THR A 168 -11.69 -6.01 14.71
C THR A 168 -12.67 -5.72 13.59
N SER A 169 -12.20 -5.72 12.34
CA SER A 169 -12.97 -5.36 11.16
C SER A 169 -14.20 -6.26 10.92
N ASP A 170 -14.22 -7.46 11.51
CA ASP A 170 -15.37 -8.41 11.48
C ASP A 170 -16.44 -8.12 12.54
N GLY A 171 -16.24 -7.07 13.35
CA GLY A 171 -17.13 -6.66 14.43
C GLY A 171 -16.91 -7.37 15.76
N GLY A 172 -15.88 -8.21 15.86
CA GLY A 172 -15.45 -8.84 17.11
C GLY A 172 -14.30 -8.11 17.80
N TYR A 173 -13.53 -8.81 18.63
CA TYR A 173 -12.43 -8.24 19.42
C TYR A 173 -11.22 -9.16 19.42
N ILE A 174 -10.01 -8.58 19.38
CA ILE A 174 -8.77 -9.30 19.68
C ILE A 174 -8.29 -8.90 21.07
N LEU A 175 -7.96 -9.89 21.88
CA LEU A 175 -7.41 -9.75 23.22
C LEU A 175 -5.96 -10.24 23.22
N ALA A 176 -5.08 -9.49 23.88
CA ALA A 176 -3.68 -9.86 23.99
C ALA A 176 -3.14 -9.64 25.38
N GLY A 177 -2.45 -10.66 25.89
CA GLY A 177 -1.87 -10.63 27.20
C GLY A 177 -0.98 -11.83 27.49
N THR A 178 -0.73 -12.06 28.74
CA THR A 178 0.19 -13.10 29.22
C THR A 178 -0.58 -14.18 29.99
N THR A 179 -0.17 -15.42 29.83
CA THR A 179 -0.74 -16.55 30.60
C THR A 179 0.33 -17.33 31.36
N GLU A 180 0.01 -17.68 32.59
CA GLU A 180 0.75 -18.68 33.36
C GLU A 180 -0.03 -20.02 33.48
N SER A 181 -1.18 -20.11 32.81
CA SER A 181 -2.09 -21.24 32.88
C SER A 181 -1.72 -22.35 31.91
N GLY A 182 -1.95 -23.61 32.35
CA GLY A 182 -2.06 -24.75 31.46
C GLY A 182 -3.48 -24.93 30.92
N ILE A 183 -3.77 -26.10 30.29
CA ILE A 183 -5.13 -26.43 29.85
C ILE A 183 -6.07 -26.47 31.07
N GLY A 184 -7.18 -25.74 30.96
CA GLY A 184 -8.21 -25.68 32.02
C GLY A 184 -8.91 -24.32 31.99
N GLY A 185 -10.11 -24.26 32.53
CA GLY A 185 -10.94 -23.07 32.35
C GLY A 185 -11.31 -22.91 30.90
N ASP A 186 -11.09 -21.72 30.36
CA ASP A 186 -11.29 -21.40 28.93
C ASP A 186 -10.09 -21.77 28.05
N LYS A 187 -8.92 -21.98 28.67
CA LYS A 187 -7.67 -22.25 27.95
C LYS A 187 -7.62 -23.69 27.41
N THR A 188 -7.44 -23.80 26.11
CA THR A 188 -7.45 -25.06 25.34
C THR A 188 -6.07 -25.62 25.05
N GLU A 189 -5.02 -24.82 25.20
CA GLU A 189 -3.63 -25.18 24.95
C GLU A 189 -2.78 -25.08 26.21
N ASN A 190 -1.75 -25.92 26.30
CA ASN A 190 -0.79 -25.82 27.37
C ASN A 190 0.23 -24.73 27.07
N LYS A 191 0.62 -24.00 28.09
CA LYS A 191 1.79 -23.13 27.99
C LYS A 191 3.06 -23.94 27.72
N VAL A 192 3.98 -23.33 27.01
CA VAL A 192 5.28 -23.91 26.65
C VAL A 192 6.33 -23.60 27.69
N GLY A 193 6.39 -22.36 28.17
CA GLY A 193 7.35 -21.85 29.14
C GLY A 193 6.81 -21.62 30.53
N ASN A 194 7.32 -20.61 31.20
CA ASN A 194 6.82 -20.17 32.50
C ASN A 194 5.59 -19.27 32.35
N SER A 195 5.67 -18.29 31.43
CA SER A 195 4.55 -17.51 30.95
C SER A 195 4.68 -17.35 29.42
N ASP A 196 3.57 -17.33 28.72
CA ASP A 196 3.51 -17.26 27.26
C ASP A 196 2.56 -16.15 26.82
N TYR A 197 2.64 -15.70 25.56
CA TYR A 197 1.65 -14.88 24.92
C TYR A 197 0.33 -15.64 24.83
N TRP A 198 -0.74 -15.03 25.27
CA TRP A 198 -2.07 -15.58 25.05
C TRP A 198 -2.92 -14.60 24.26
N VAL A 199 -3.32 -15.03 23.07
CA VAL A 199 -4.14 -14.26 22.14
C VAL A 199 -5.50 -14.92 22.05
N VAL A 200 -6.57 -14.13 22.25
CA VAL A 200 -7.94 -14.63 22.19
C VAL A 200 -8.75 -13.74 21.24
N LYS A 201 -9.37 -14.35 20.25
CA LYS A 201 -10.31 -13.68 19.33
C LYS A 201 -11.72 -13.93 19.81
N LEU A 202 -12.47 -12.85 20.00
CA LEU A 202 -13.88 -12.90 20.34
C LEU A 202 -14.73 -12.46 19.13
N ASP A 203 -15.98 -12.97 19.09
CA ASP A 203 -17.02 -12.39 18.23
C ASP A 203 -17.66 -11.15 18.88
N ALA A 204 -18.60 -10.50 18.19
CA ALA A 204 -19.29 -9.30 18.65
C ALA A 204 -20.10 -9.52 19.95
N THR A 205 -20.40 -10.76 20.33
CA THR A 205 -21.13 -11.10 21.55
C THR A 205 -20.23 -11.43 22.73
N GLY A 206 -18.90 -11.38 22.54
CA GLY A 206 -17.89 -11.74 23.53
C GLY A 206 -17.56 -13.22 23.56
N ALA A 207 -18.12 -14.06 22.67
CA ALA A 207 -17.80 -15.49 22.65
C ALA A 207 -16.44 -15.76 21.95
N ILE A 208 -15.67 -16.71 22.52
CA ILE A 208 -14.35 -17.09 21.98
C ILE A 208 -14.52 -17.75 20.60
N VAL A 209 -13.91 -17.18 19.57
CA VAL A 209 -13.84 -17.73 18.21
C VAL A 209 -12.64 -18.65 18.06
N TRP A 210 -11.48 -18.18 18.48
CA TRP A 210 -10.23 -18.95 18.56
C TRP A 210 -9.32 -18.36 19.64
N GLN A 211 -8.34 -19.12 20.05
CA GLN A 211 -7.30 -18.70 20.97
C GLN A 211 -5.98 -19.36 20.58
N ASN A 212 -4.86 -18.75 20.96
CA ASN A 212 -3.52 -19.25 20.71
C ASN A 212 -2.61 -18.96 21.88
N ASP A 213 -1.90 -20.00 22.31
CA ASP A 213 -0.78 -19.93 23.26
C ASP A 213 0.51 -19.91 22.43
N ILE A 214 1.27 -18.83 22.51
CA ILE A 214 2.48 -18.64 21.71
C ILE A 214 3.65 -18.34 22.63
N GLY A 215 4.60 -19.27 22.73
CA GLY A 215 5.64 -19.16 23.73
C GLY A 215 6.96 -19.81 23.38
N GLY A 216 7.96 -19.39 24.15
CA GLY A 216 9.28 -20.00 24.22
C GLY A 216 9.41 -20.91 25.46
N LEU A 217 10.66 -21.15 25.91
CA LEU A 217 10.90 -22.08 27.04
C LEU A 217 10.98 -21.37 28.40
N LEU A 218 10.94 -20.03 28.47
CA LEU A 218 11.10 -19.26 29.70
C LEU A 218 9.92 -18.31 29.93
N TYR A 219 10.13 -17.00 29.83
CA TYR A 219 9.12 -15.96 30.10
C TYR A 219 8.88 -15.12 28.87
N GLU A 220 7.65 -15.03 28.48
CA GLU A 220 7.13 -14.14 27.45
C GLU A 220 6.00 -13.30 28.04
N THR A 221 5.95 -12.02 27.66
CA THR A 221 4.85 -11.10 28.03
C THR A 221 4.39 -10.37 26.78
N LEU A 222 3.12 -10.55 26.41
CA LEU A 222 2.50 -9.86 25.27
C LEU A 222 1.82 -8.58 25.76
N TYR A 223 2.15 -7.46 25.16
CA TYR A 223 1.58 -6.16 25.53
C TYR A 223 0.58 -5.64 24.51
N SER A 224 0.73 -5.93 23.22
CA SER A 224 -0.18 -5.41 22.22
C SER A 224 -0.48 -6.40 21.08
N ALA A 225 -1.69 -6.27 20.52
CA ALA A 225 -2.13 -6.94 19.31
C ALA A 225 -3.03 -6.02 18.50
N TYR A 226 -2.71 -5.80 17.23
CA TYR A 226 -3.50 -4.99 16.31
C TYR A 226 -3.81 -5.76 15.04
N GLU A 227 -5.03 -5.58 14.50
CA GLU A 227 -5.39 -6.09 13.19
C GLU A 227 -4.62 -5.34 12.10
N THR A 228 -4.06 -6.06 11.15
CA THR A 228 -3.30 -5.50 10.02
C THR A 228 -4.15 -5.43 8.77
N LEU A 229 -3.74 -4.63 7.76
CA LEU A 229 -4.50 -4.40 6.53
C LEU A 229 -4.83 -5.68 5.75
N ASP A 230 -4.10 -6.77 5.96
CA ASP A 230 -4.35 -8.08 5.35
C ASP A 230 -5.35 -8.96 6.14
N GLY A 231 -5.94 -8.42 7.21
CA GLY A 231 -6.87 -9.10 8.11
C GLY A 231 -6.20 -10.10 9.08
N GLY A 232 -4.86 -10.10 9.15
CA GLY A 232 -4.10 -10.81 10.17
C GLY A 232 -3.85 -9.93 11.40
N PHE A 233 -2.91 -10.33 12.27
CA PHE A 233 -2.60 -9.58 13.49
C PHE A 233 -1.09 -9.43 13.66
N ILE A 234 -0.66 -8.28 14.14
CA ILE A 234 0.71 -8.05 14.61
C ILE A 234 0.71 -8.01 16.13
N LEU A 235 1.60 -8.76 16.75
CA LEU A 235 1.76 -8.89 18.19
C LEU A 235 3.11 -8.33 18.60
N ALA A 236 3.16 -7.59 19.71
CA ALA A 236 4.42 -7.10 20.26
C ALA A 236 4.50 -7.32 21.78
N GLY A 237 5.66 -7.75 22.20
CA GLY A 237 5.97 -7.97 23.61
C GLY A 237 7.43 -8.32 23.81
N ILE A 238 7.71 -8.98 24.91
CA ILE A 238 9.07 -9.36 25.32
C ILE A 238 9.22 -10.87 25.43
N SER A 239 10.45 -11.35 25.23
CA SER A 239 10.85 -12.71 25.47
C SER A 239 12.23 -12.79 26.12
N THR A 240 12.39 -13.73 27.05
CA THR A 240 13.68 -14.13 27.61
C THR A 240 14.15 -15.47 27.03
N SER A 241 13.38 -16.06 26.14
CA SER A 241 13.62 -17.39 25.59
C SER A 241 14.62 -17.36 24.44
N GLY A 242 15.48 -18.36 24.38
CA GLY A 242 16.21 -18.74 23.19
C GLY A 242 15.31 -19.51 22.20
N ILE A 243 15.95 -20.21 21.25
CA ILE A 243 15.24 -21.06 20.28
C ILE A 243 14.53 -22.21 21.02
N GLY A 244 13.24 -22.38 20.79
CA GLY A 244 12.41 -23.44 21.36
C GLY A 244 10.96 -23.00 21.51
N GLY A 245 10.04 -23.95 21.55
CA GLY A 245 8.62 -23.65 21.45
C GLY A 245 8.30 -23.10 20.07
N ASP A 246 7.58 -21.98 20.02
CA ASP A 246 7.25 -21.27 18.79
C ASP A 246 8.35 -20.30 18.33
N LYS A 247 9.36 -20.09 19.18
CA LYS A 247 10.46 -19.17 18.91
C LYS A 247 11.57 -19.83 18.09
N SER A 248 11.84 -19.31 16.89
CA SER A 248 12.87 -19.85 15.99
C SER A 248 14.17 -19.03 15.98
N GLU A 249 14.17 -17.82 16.54
CA GLU A 249 15.32 -16.95 16.61
C GLU A 249 15.96 -16.92 18.02
N PRO A 250 17.29 -16.78 18.12
CA PRO A 250 17.96 -16.72 19.41
C PRO A 250 17.65 -15.40 20.12
N HIS A 251 17.76 -15.39 21.44
CA HIS A 251 17.74 -14.17 22.22
C HIS A 251 19.15 -13.58 22.36
N PHE A 252 19.24 -12.26 22.63
CA PHE A 252 20.49 -11.52 22.62
C PHE A 252 20.99 -11.11 24.01
N GLY A 253 20.10 -10.77 24.95
CA GLY A 253 20.48 -10.15 26.19
C GLY A 253 19.61 -10.49 27.39
N GLY A 254 18.99 -9.49 27.99
CA GLY A 254 18.01 -9.64 29.07
C GLY A 254 16.65 -9.98 28.53
N TYR A 255 15.79 -8.98 28.40
CA TYR A 255 14.57 -9.06 27.61
C TYR A 255 14.90 -8.66 26.18
N ASP A 256 14.27 -9.31 25.20
CA ASP A 256 14.31 -8.90 23.79
C ASP A 256 12.89 -8.66 23.29
N TYR A 257 12.72 -7.75 22.32
CA TYR A 257 11.48 -7.62 21.55
C TYR A 257 11.17 -8.94 20.87
N TRP A 258 9.99 -9.44 21.05
CA TRP A 258 9.47 -10.57 20.27
C TRP A 258 8.21 -10.15 19.54
N ILE A 259 8.31 -10.08 18.22
CA ILE A 259 7.25 -9.62 17.34
C ILE A 259 6.74 -10.81 16.54
N VAL A 260 5.43 -11.04 16.58
CA VAL A 260 4.79 -12.17 15.91
C VAL A 260 3.69 -11.68 14.98
N LYS A 261 3.72 -12.11 13.74
CA LYS A 261 2.65 -11.87 12.77
C LYS A 261 1.78 -13.10 12.66
N LEU A 262 0.47 -12.92 12.85
CA LEU A 262 -0.53 -13.95 12.65
C LEU A 262 -1.35 -13.69 11.41
N ASN A 263 -1.89 -14.74 10.78
CA ASN A 263 -2.96 -14.60 9.81
C ASN A 263 -4.33 -14.46 10.52
N ALA A 264 -5.41 -14.23 9.76
CA ALA A 264 -6.77 -14.06 10.30
C ALA A 264 -7.31 -15.26 11.10
N LEU A 265 -6.71 -16.45 10.96
CA LEU A 265 -7.07 -17.66 11.69
C LEU A 265 -6.22 -17.88 12.96
N GLY A 266 -5.36 -16.92 13.31
CA GLY A 266 -4.47 -16.99 14.46
C GLY A 266 -3.17 -17.77 14.24
N ASN A 267 -2.89 -18.31 13.03
CA ASN A 267 -1.65 -19.06 12.80
C ASN A 267 -0.46 -18.11 12.58
N ILE A 268 0.70 -18.46 13.14
CA ILE A 268 1.95 -17.71 12.95
C ILE A 268 2.35 -17.72 11.47
N VAL A 269 2.55 -16.52 10.92
CA VAL A 269 3.08 -16.29 9.57
C VAL A 269 4.60 -16.13 9.63
N TRP A 270 5.06 -15.30 10.55
CA TRP A 270 6.46 -15.10 10.86
C TRP A 270 6.61 -14.62 12.32
N GLU A 271 7.79 -14.80 12.89
CA GLU A 271 8.19 -14.20 14.14
C GLU A 271 9.60 -13.62 14.03
N LYS A 272 9.90 -12.58 14.82
CA LYS A 272 11.18 -11.87 14.83
C LYS A 272 11.59 -11.51 16.23
N THR A 273 12.90 -11.64 16.49
CA THR A 273 13.53 -11.17 17.71
C THR A 273 14.42 -9.97 17.43
N PHE A 274 14.15 -8.86 18.11
CA PHE A 274 15.01 -7.68 18.05
C PHE A 274 15.54 -7.40 19.45
N GLY A 275 16.87 -7.22 19.56
CA GLY A 275 17.46 -7.02 20.86
C GLY A 275 18.94 -6.66 20.81
N SER A 276 19.44 -6.36 22.01
CA SER A 276 20.84 -6.05 22.30
C SER A 276 21.35 -6.96 23.46
N LEU A 277 22.51 -6.66 24.04
CA LEU A 277 22.94 -7.32 25.28
C LEU A 277 22.24 -6.75 26.55
N GLY A 278 21.48 -5.67 26.41
CA GLY A 278 20.69 -5.06 27.49
C GLY A 278 19.29 -5.67 27.62
N ASN A 279 18.41 -4.89 28.22
CA ASN A 279 16.98 -5.16 28.22
C ASN A 279 16.31 -4.35 27.12
N ASP A 280 15.59 -5.02 26.26
CA ASP A 280 14.86 -4.45 25.17
C ASP A 280 13.39 -4.88 25.32
N GLN A 281 12.46 -3.92 25.46
CA GLN A 281 11.07 -4.19 25.82
C GLN A 281 10.13 -3.52 24.82
N ALA A 282 9.50 -4.31 23.93
CA ALA A 282 8.46 -3.84 23.03
C ALA A 282 7.13 -3.78 23.77
N TYR A 283 6.48 -2.62 23.73
CA TYR A 283 5.17 -2.41 24.34
C TYR A 283 4.05 -2.32 23.31
N SER A 284 4.34 -1.87 22.08
CA SER A 284 3.34 -1.74 21.03
C SER A 284 3.93 -2.05 19.66
N ALA A 285 3.09 -2.56 18.73
CA ALA A 285 3.40 -2.64 17.31
C ALA A 285 2.17 -2.19 16.52
N ILE A 286 2.12 -0.92 16.16
CA ILE A 286 0.99 -0.35 15.41
C ILE A 286 1.11 -0.65 13.91
N PRO A 287 0.04 -1.11 13.23
CA PRO A 287 0.01 -1.22 11.78
C PRO A 287 0.16 0.15 11.13
N THR A 288 0.81 0.19 9.98
CA THR A 288 1.04 1.43 9.24
C THR A 288 0.38 1.39 7.86
N VAL A 289 0.03 2.57 7.34
CA VAL A 289 -0.69 2.71 6.06
C VAL A 289 0.04 2.11 4.85
N ASP A 290 1.36 1.91 4.95
CA ASP A 290 2.19 1.25 3.93
C ASP A 290 2.15 -0.29 3.99
N GLY A 291 1.35 -0.86 4.89
CA GLY A 291 1.20 -2.29 5.11
C GLY A 291 2.22 -2.92 6.03
N GLY A 292 3.18 -2.15 6.56
CA GLY A 292 4.13 -2.58 7.57
C GLY A 292 3.64 -2.33 9.00
N SER A 293 4.58 -2.22 9.96
CA SER A 293 4.29 -1.88 11.36
C SER A 293 5.40 -1.02 11.97
N LEU A 294 5.03 -0.15 12.91
CA LEU A 294 5.98 0.52 13.79
C LEU A 294 5.97 -0.15 15.15
N VAL A 295 7.10 -0.73 15.54
CA VAL A 295 7.32 -1.29 16.88
C VAL A 295 7.85 -0.18 17.79
N ILE A 296 7.22 -0.01 18.94
CA ILE A 296 7.49 1.03 19.93
C ILE A 296 7.88 0.35 21.23
N GLY A 297 8.99 0.73 21.79
CA GLY A 297 9.44 0.16 23.06
C GLY A 297 10.68 0.86 23.61
N LEU A 298 11.34 0.20 24.53
CA LEU A 298 12.46 0.71 25.33
C LEU A 298 13.69 -0.16 25.15
N SER A 299 14.87 0.45 25.27
CA SER A 299 16.15 -0.26 25.30
C SER A 299 17.15 0.43 26.23
N ASP A 300 17.82 -0.36 27.09
CA ASP A 300 18.98 0.08 27.87
C ASP A 300 20.32 -0.40 27.25
N GLY A 301 20.27 -1.00 26.05
CA GLY A 301 21.40 -1.63 25.40
C GLY A 301 22.20 -0.75 24.46
N GLY A 302 23.48 -1.12 24.29
CA GLY A 302 24.37 -0.48 23.33
C GLY A 302 24.30 -1.10 21.93
N LEU A 303 25.32 -0.82 21.11
CA LEU A 303 25.48 -1.32 19.73
C LEU A 303 25.81 -2.82 19.71
N THR A 304 24.85 -3.66 20.03
CA THR A 304 24.96 -5.12 20.05
C THR A 304 23.67 -5.76 19.53
N GLY A 305 23.71 -7.06 19.22
CA GLY A 305 22.57 -7.73 18.61
C GLY A 305 22.24 -7.14 17.23
N ASN A 306 21.00 -6.78 17.03
CA ASN A 306 20.54 -6.11 15.81
C ASN A 306 20.20 -4.61 16.01
N LYS A 307 20.58 -4.04 17.16
CA LYS A 307 20.50 -2.60 17.42
C LYS A 307 21.64 -1.83 16.75
N THR A 308 21.31 -0.81 15.95
CA THR A 308 22.29 -0.04 15.17
C THR A 308 22.66 1.30 15.77
N GLU A 309 21.96 1.75 16.81
CA GLU A 309 22.21 2.99 17.56
C GLU A 309 22.29 2.69 19.04
N ALA A 310 23.20 3.36 19.74
CA ALA A 310 23.32 3.24 21.18
C ALA A 310 22.30 4.13 21.89
N THR A 311 21.90 3.74 23.09
CA THR A 311 21.15 4.64 23.99
C THR A 311 21.99 5.88 24.34
N ASN A 312 21.33 7.02 24.46
CA ASN A 312 21.96 8.29 24.89
C ASN A 312 22.14 8.36 26.41
N GLY A 313 21.27 7.69 27.15
CA GLY A 313 21.17 7.74 28.60
C GLY A 313 21.17 6.36 29.26
N ILE A 314 20.27 6.19 30.22
CA ILE A 314 20.09 4.93 30.97
C ILE A 314 19.20 3.98 30.19
N GLN A 315 18.11 4.48 29.61
CA GLN A 315 17.11 3.77 28.85
C GLN A 315 16.42 4.73 27.91
N ASP A 316 16.33 4.42 26.63
CA ASP A 316 15.74 5.27 25.62
C ASP A 316 14.58 4.55 24.91
N PHE A 317 13.73 5.32 24.23
CA PHE A 317 12.80 4.75 23.26
C PHE A 317 13.59 4.07 22.15
N TRP A 318 13.25 2.85 21.83
CA TRP A 318 13.76 2.16 20.65
C TRP A 318 12.62 1.85 19.71
N LEU A 319 12.63 2.51 18.57
CA LEU A 319 11.60 2.44 17.56
C LEU A 319 12.11 1.65 16.36
N ILE A 320 11.31 0.69 15.87
CA ILE A 320 11.68 -0.13 14.72
C ILE A 320 10.53 -0.13 13.72
N LYS A 321 10.74 0.42 12.52
CA LYS A 321 9.81 0.33 11.41
C LYS A 321 10.07 -0.94 10.63
N LEU A 322 9.06 -1.78 10.51
CA LEU A 322 9.09 -3.05 9.78
C LEU A 322 8.27 -2.94 8.49
N ASP A 323 8.66 -3.68 7.47
CA ASP A 323 7.80 -4.01 6.34
C ASP A 323 6.83 -5.16 6.69
N ASN A 324 5.96 -5.54 5.74
CA ASN A 324 4.97 -6.61 5.96
C ASN A 324 5.60 -8.01 6.18
N ASP A 325 6.83 -8.21 5.77
CA ASP A 325 7.58 -9.47 5.93
C ASP A 325 8.43 -9.48 7.22
N GLY A 326 8.37 -8.42 8.04
CA GLY A 326 9.11 -8.26 9.29
C GLY A 326 10.57 -7.83 9.09
N ALA A 327 10.97 -7.34 7.92
CA ALA A 327 12.29 -6.78 7.72
C ALA A 327 12.36 -5.31 8.18
N ILE A 328 13.47 -4.94 8.80
CA ILE A 328 13.68 -3.58 9.29
C ILE A 328 13.84 -2.61 8.11
N ILE A 329 12.96 -1.61 8.02
CA ILE A 329 13.09 -0.47 7.10
C ILE A 329 14.02 0.58 7.72
N TRP A 330 13.76 0.95 8.98
CA TRP A 330 14.61 1.82 9.79
C TRP A 330 14.44 1.51 11.27
N GLN A 331 15.39 1.94 12.07
CA GLN A 331 15.30 1.89 13.53
C GLN A 331 15.98 3.14 14.11
N ASN A 332 15.45 3.65 15.24
CA ASN A 332 16.00 4.81 15.93
C ASN A 332 16.01 4.58 17.44
N SER A 333 17.06 5.02 18.10
CA SER A 333 17.15 5.13 19.57
C SER A 333 16.99 6.60 19.92
N ILE A 334 15.88 6.95 20.56
CA ILE A 334 15.50 8.35 20.82
C ILE A 334 15.37 8.56 22.34
N GLY A 335 16.18 9.45 22.88
CA GLY A 335 16.19 9.71 24.30
C GLY A 335 17.18 10.78 24.76
N GLY A 336 17.14 11.07 26.06
CA GLY A 336 18.00 12.04 26.72
C GLY A 336 19.19 11.42 27.46
N THR A 337 19.69 12.10 28.50
CA THR A 337 20.83 11.62 29.29
C THR A 337 20.41 10.82 30.53
N GLY A 338 19.12 10.79 30.84
CA GLY A 338 18.51 10.05 31.94
C GLY A 338 17.87 8.75 31.50
N ALA A 339 16.68 8.49 31.99
CA ALA A 339 15.84 7.38 31.54
C ALA A 339 14.54 7.92 30.95
N GLU A 340 14.12 7.33 29.88
CA GLU A 340 12.83 7.50 29.24
C GLU A 340 11.99 6.23 29.45
N ASN A 341 10.68 6.38 29.54
CA ASN A 341 9.77 5.25 29.72
C ASN A 341 8.45 5.50 28.96
N LEU A 342 7.72 4.43 28.67
CA LEU A 342 6.42 4.46 28.01
C LEU A 342 5.57 3.24 28.41
N PHE A 343 4.31 3.20 27.99
CA PHE A 343 3.39 2.12 28.28
C PHE A 343 2.74 1.56 27.03
N VAL A 344 1.78 0.65 27.18
CA VAL A 344 1.24 -0.16 26.03
C VAL A 344 0.55 0.65 24.93
N ASN A 345 -0.07 1.79 25.25
CA ASN A 345 -0.77 2.63 24.28
C ASN A 345 0.05 3.87 23.88
N ALA A 346 1.36 3.67 23.69
CA ALA A 346 2.34 4.76 23.57
C ALA A 346 2.42 5.42 22.19
N GLY A 347 1.67 4.99 21.18
CA GLY A 347 1.82 5.60 19.87
C GLY A 347 0.70 5.36 18.89
N VAL A 348 0.58 6.27 17.92
CA VAL A 348 -0.41 6.22 16.84
C VAL A 348 0.22 6.78 15.55
N GLN A 349 -0.25 6.29 14.38
CA GLN A 349 0.10 6.88 13.09
C GLN A 349 -0.97 7.90 12.67
N GLU A 350 -0.52 9.09 12.30
CA GLU A 350 -1.38 10.14 11.73
C GLU A 350 -1.76 9.83 10.27
N PRO A 351 -2.86 10.35 9.75
CA PRO A 351 -3.28 10.13 8.35
C PRO A 351 -2.24 10.56 7.30
N ASN A 352 -1.42 11.58 7.61
CA ASN A 352 -0.31 12.05 6.76
C ASN A 352 0.93 11.14 6.80
N GLY A 353 0.87 10.03 7.55
CA GLY A 353 1.94 9.06 7.69
C GLY A 353 2.96 9.35 8.78
N ASN A 354 2.86 10.48 9.48
CA ASN A 354 3.68 10.78 10.65
C ASN A 354 3.31 9.86 11.82
N TYR A 355 4.14 9.87 12.85
CA TYR A 355 3.90 9.10 14.07
C TYR A 355 3.90 10.02 15.28
N LEU A 356 2.94 9.83 16.18
CA LEU A 356 2.93 10.41 17.51
C LEU A 356 3.33 9.32 18.51
N ILE A 357 4.29 9.63 19.38
CA ILE A 357 4.74 8.77 20.47
C ILE A 357 4.64 9.54 21.78
N GLY A 358 3.96 8.97 22.73
CA GLY A 358 3.82 9.52 24.10
C GLY A 358 4.48 8.62 25.13
N GLY A 359 5.21 9.21 26.02
CA GLY A 359 5.81 8.56 27.17
C GLY A 359 6.24 9.61 28.19
N TYR A 360 7.20 9.27 29.03
CA TYR A 360 7.69 10.19 30.05
C TYR A 360 9.20 10.07 30.22
N SER A 361 9.82 11.20 30.61
CA SER A 361 11.27 11.33 30.71
C SER A 361 11.68 11.95 32.05
N GLN A 362 12.82 11.50 32.58
CA GLN A 362 13.50 12.18 33.68
C GLN A 362 14.73 12.97 33.21
N SER A 363 14.93 13.08 31.92
CA SER A 363 16.07 13.77 31.33
C SER A 363 15.88 15.28 31.31
N GLY A 364 16.95 16.01 31.57
CA GLY A 364 17.03 17.41 31.19
C GLY A 364 17.36 17.57 29.71
N ILE A 365 17.61 18.81 29.27
CA ILE A 365 18.05 19.10 27.90
C ILE A 365 19.34 18.34 27.59
N GLY A 366 19.33 17.53 26.54
CA GLY A 366 20.46 16.73 26.06
C GLY A 366 20.02 15.46 25.33
N GLY A 367 20.91 14.87 24.53
CA GLY A 367 20.50 13.84 23.57
C GLY A 367 19.52 14.44 22.57
N ASP A 368 18.35 13.80 22.41
CA ASP A 368 17.28 14.26 21.52
C ASP A 368 16.31 15.22 22.19
N ILE A 369 16.38 15.38 23.53
CA ILE A 369 15.46 16.21 24.30
C ILE A 369 15.90 17.69 24.25
N THR A 370 15.02 18.55 23.78
CA THR A 370 15.29 19.99 23.59
C THR A 370 14.68 20.89 24.66
N GLU A 371 13.79 20.36 25.49
CA GLU A 371 13.08 21.09 26.54
C GLU A 371 13.50 20.56 27.92
N ALA A 372 13.42 21.40 28.96
CA ALA A 372 13.82 21.03 30.29
C ALA A 372 12.66 20.33 31.03
N ASN A 373 12.96 19.23 31.69
CA ASN A 373 12.08 18.59 32.65
C ASN A 373 11.81 19.53 33.84
N ALA A 374 10.57 19.62 34.30
CA ALA A 374 10.15 20.48 35.42
C ALA A 374 10.15 19.73 36.75
N GLY A 375 10.00 18.40 36.75
CA GLY A 375 9.88 17.57 37.95
C GLY A 375 10.87 16.39 37.98
N SER A 376 10.40 15.25 38.47
CA SER A 376 11.19 14.02 38.49
C SER A 376 11.00 13.21 37.18
N TRP A 377 9.79 13.07 36.74
CA TRP A 377 9.35 12.50 35.49
C TRP A 377 8.29 13.43 34.91
N ASP A 378 8.39 13.76 33.63
CA ASP A 378 7.42 14.58 32.92
C ASP A 378 6.98 13.87 31.63
N TYR A 379 5.77 14.14 31.17
CA TYR A 379 5.30 13.66 29.86
C TYR A 379 6.26 14.13 28.78
N TRP A 380 6.66 13.24 27.91
CA TRP A 380 7.42 13.54 26.72
C TRP A 380 6.69 13.02 25.49
N VAL A 381 6.28 13.94 24.63
CA VAL A 381 5.58 13.64 23.38
C VAL A 381 6.49 14.00 22.23
N ILE A 382 6.63 13.10 21.29
CA ILE A 382 7.40 13.30 20.06
C ILE A 382 6.53 13.02 18.83
N ARG A 383 6.70 13.85 17.81
CA ARG A 383 6.12 13.63 16.50
C ARG A 383 7.24 13.33 15.52
N LEU A 384 7.14 12.22 14.79
CA LEU A 384 8.14 11.76 13.82
C LEU A 384 7.54 11.81 12.43
N ASN A 385 8.37 12.15 11.43
CA ASN A 385 8.00 11.95 10.04
C ASN A 385 8.06 10.44 9.66
N PRO A 386 7.57 10.03 8.46
CA PRO A 386 7.59 8.63 8.04
C PRO A 386 8.98 7.97 7.99
N SER A 387 10.06 8.76 7.90
CA SER A 387 11.45 8.26 7.94
C SER A 387 12.02 8.13 9.36
N GLY A 388 11.21 8.41 10.40
CA GLY A 388 11.60 8.28 11.81
C GLY A 388 12.33 9.49 12.40
N SER A 389 12.45 10.61 11.68
CA SER A 389 13.10 11.82 12.22
C SER A 389 12.12 12.63 13.08
N ILE A 390 12.58 13.15 14.21
CA ILE A 390 11.79 14.04 15.07
C ILE A 390 11.52 15.35 14.30
N ILE A 391 10.23 15.71 14.16
CA ILE A 391 9.78 16.97 13.56
C ILE A 391 9.18 17.92 14.57
N TRP A 392 8.72 17.40 15.72
CA TRP A 392 8.25 18.17 16.85
C TRP A 392 8.37 17.36 18.13
N GLN A 393 8.52 18.02 19.27
CA GLN A 393 8.49 17.42 20.59
C GLN A 393 8.02 18.41 21.64
N SER A 394 7.49 17.90 22.75
CA SER A 394 7.18 18.70 23.94
C SER A 394 7.38 17.88 25.21
N VAL A 395 7.94 18.54 26.23
CA VAL A 395 8.04 18.02 27.59
C VAL A 395 7.10 18.84 28.44
N ILE A 396 6.11 18.19 29.08
CA ILE A 396 5.13 18.86 29.94
C ILE A 396 5.00 18.15 31.27
N GLY A 397 4.96 18.92 32.35
CA GLY A 397 4.84 18.34 33.67
C GLY A 397 4.79 19.42 34.77
N GLY A 398 4.78 18.92 36.01
CA GLY A 398 4.84 19.71 37.20
C GLY A 398 6.08 19.42 38.07
N ALA A 399 6.06 19.76 39.32
CA ALA A 399 7.22 19.64 40.21
C ALA A 399 7.46 18.21 40.75
N SER A 400 6.53 17.29 40.57
CA SER A 400 6.62 15.91 41.03
C SER A 400 6.78 14.94 39.84
N GLY A 401 6.24 13.73 39.90
CA GLY A 401 6.25 12.77 38.80
C GLY A 401 4.94 12.84 38.02
N ASP A 402 5.06 12.92 36.74
CA ASP A 402 3.98 12.93 35.77
C ASP A 402 4.26 11.81 34.73
N TYR A 403 3.35 10.85 34.56
CA TYR A 403 3.58 9.60 33.83
C TYR A 403 2.56 9.46 32.71
N ALA A 404 2.95 9.72 31.44
CA ALA A 404 2.10 9.51 30.28
C ALA A 404 2.05 8.03 29.94
N ASN A 405 0.84 7.46 29.89
CA ASN A 405 0.63 6.05 29.63
C ASN A 405 -0.07 5.78 28.26
N ALA A 406 -0.76 6.78 27.72
CA ALA A 406 -1.49 6.64 26.47
C ALA A 406 -1.51 7.95 25.67
N ILE A 407 -1.57 7.80 24.34
CA ILE A 407 -1.70 8.90 23.39
C ILE A 407 -2.65 8.47 22.29
N ASP A 408 -3.49 9.39 21.81
CA ASP A 408 -4.35 9.14 20.67
C ASP A 408 -4.49 10.38 19.79
N TYR A 409 -4.73 10.17 18.49
CA TYR A 409 -4.85 11.20 17.47
C TYR A 409 -6.31 11.62 17.28
N ALA A 410 -6.55 12.91 17.20
CA ALA A 410 -7.88 13.47 16.96
C ALA A 410 -8.10 13.75 15.45
N PRO A 411 -9.31 13.51 14.93
CA PRO A 411 -9.63 13.74 13.52
C PRO A 411 -9.46 15.18 13.03
N ASP A 412 -9.42 16.17 13.95
CA ASP A 412 -9.16 17.57 13.65
C ASP A 412 -7.67 17.92 13.50
N GLY A 413 -6.78 16.91 13.54
CA GLY A 413 -5.32 17.10 13.45
C GLY A 413 -4.61 17.32 14.78
N GLY A 414 -5.34 17.47 15.89
CA GLY A 414 -4.77 17.51 17.23
C GLY A 414 -4.56 16.12 17.81
N PHE A 415 -4.18 16.04 19.07
CA PHE A 415 -3.99 14.76 19.77
C PHE A 415 -4.24 14.92 21.27
N VAL A 416 -4.46 13.82 21.94
CA VAL A 416 -4.60 13.76 23.39
C VAL A 416 -3.52 12.85 23.95
N VAL A 417 -2.83 13.30 25.01
CA VAL A 417 -1.91 12.49 25.81
C VAL A 417 -2.42 12.43 27.24
N ALA A 418 -2.34 11.27 27.84
CA ALA A 418 -2.90 11.08 29.19
C ALA A 418 -2.12 10.04 29.99
N GLY A 419 -2.27 10.15 31.29
CA GLY A 419 -1.66 9.27 32.26
C GLY A 419 -2.05 9.71 33.68
N HIS A 420 -1.13 9.61 34.62
CA HIS A 420 -1.38 10.04 35.98
C HIS A 420 -0.29 10.99 36.48
N SER A 421 -0.65 11.87 37.39
CA SER A 421 0.19 12.95 37.91
C SER A 421 0.17 12.99 39.43
N TYR A 422 1.35 13.15 40.03
CA TYR A 422 1.55 13.47 41.45
C TYR A 422 1.79 14.97 41.68
N SER A 423 1.71 15.79 40.64
CA SER A 423 2.05 17.20 40.69
C SER A 423 0.84 18.04 41.04
N ASN A 424 1.05 19.03 41.93
CA ASN A 424 0.17 20.14 42.07
C ASN A 424 0.46 21.20 40.98
N ILE A 425 -0.30 22.30 40.96
CA ILE A 425 -0.10 23.43 40.05
C ILE A 425 1.37 23.85 40.03
N SER A 426 2.06 23.55 38.97
CA SER A 426 3.47 23.88 38.68
C SER A 426 3.81 23.53 37.25
N GLY A 427 4.86 24.15 36.66
CA GLY A 427 5.19 23.94 35.26
C GLY A 427 4.00 24.24 34.35
N GLU A 428 3.66 23.31 33.48
CA GLU A 428 2.51 23.42 32.56
C GLU A 428 1.20 22.93 33.17
N LYS A 429 1.23 22.29 34.34
CA LYS A 429 0.03 21.80 35.02
C LYS A 429 -0.76 22.93 35.67
N THR A 430 -2.04 23.06 35.33
CA THR A 430 -2.92 24.18 35.77
C THR A 430 -3.83 23.83 36.93
N GLU A 431 -3.91 22.54 37.32
CA GLU A 431 -4.77 22.05 38.37
C GLU A 431 -3.99 21.23 39.42
N ASN A 432 -4.43 21.26 40.66
CA ASN A 432 -3.88 20.41 41.70
C ASN A 432 -4.40 18.99 41.58
N THR A 433 -3.63 18.00 42.08
CA THR A 433 -4.17 16.67 42.39
C THR A 433 -5.14 16.76 43.56
N ASN A 434 -6.17 15.94 43.56
CA ASN A 434 -7.16 15.82 44.64
C ASN A 434 -6.69 14.87 45.77
N GLY A 435 -5.76 13.95 45.41
CA GLY A 435 -5.22 12.95 46.30
C GLY A 435 -3.73 12.76 46.12
N ASP A 436 -3.32 11.51 46.03
CA ASP A 436 -1.92 11.14 45.78
C ASP A 436 -1.56 11.22 44.30
N ALA A 437 -2.19 10.38 43.46
CA ALA A 437 -2.02 10.37 42.01
C ALA A 437 -3.40 10.48 41.36
N ASP A 438 -3.57 11.36 40.40
CA ASP A 438 -4.82 11.54 39.67
C ASP A 438 -4.60 11.45 38.17
N TYR A 439 -5.64 11.12 37.42
CA TYR A 439 -5.64 11.21 35.94
C TYR A 439 -5.24 12.62 35.52
N TRP A 440 -4.31 12.73 34.60
CA TRP A 440 -3.99 13.99 33.93
C TRP A 440 -4.14 13.80 32.43
N VAL A 441 -5.12 14.46 31.85
CA VAL A 441 -5.47 14.42 30.45
C VAL A 441 -5.13 15.74 29.80
N VAL A 442 -4.36 15.75 28.75
CA VAL A 442 -3.90 16.95 28.05
C VAL A 442 -4.25 16.83 26.56
N ARG A 443 -5.08 17.73 26.08
CA ARG A 443 -5.48 17.86 24.70
C ARG A 443 -4.67 18.97 24.03
N TYR A 444 -3.98 18.60 22.97
CA TYR A 444 -3.27 19.54 22.12
C TYR A 444 -4.14 19.98 20.95
N GLU A 445 -4.05 21.27 20.61
CA GLU A 445 -4.64 21.81 19.39
C GLU A 445 -4.13 21.05 18.16
N SER A 446 -4.87 21.15 17.06
CA SER A 446 -4.34 20.80 15.75
C SER A 446 -3.16 21.73 15.46
N GLY A 447 -1.99 21.33 15.87
CA GLY A 447 -0.76 22.00 15.51
C GLY A 447 -0.42 21.58 14.11
N CYS A 448 -0.78 22.37 13.15
CA CYS A 448 -0.28 22.18 11.80
C CYS A 448 1.24 22.38 11.81
N ILE A 449 2.02 21.34 11.57
CA ILE A 449 3.43 21.46 11.22
C ILE A 449 3.47 21.57 9.72
N PRO A 450 3.90 22.74 9.16
CA PRO A 450 3.91 22.91 7.71
C PRO A 450 4.63 21.77 7.01
N ALA A 451 3.88 20.97 6.28
CA ALA A 451 4.35 19.89 5.43
C ALA A 451 3.90 20.18 3.99
N THR A 452 4.34 19.39 3.04
CA THR A 452 3.80 19.48 1.68
C THR A 452 2.38 18.91 1.70
N GLU A 453 1.43 19.65 1.12
CA GLU A 453 0.05 19.21 0.97
C GLU A 453 -0.08 17.82 0.38
N ILE A 454 -0.88 16.97 1.03
CA ILE A 454 -1.32 15.67 0.53
C ILE A 454 -2.85 15.60 0.54
N CYS A 455 -3.42 14.88 -0.40
CA CYS A 455 -4.88 14.81 -0.60
C CYS A 455 -5.56 13.99 0.50
N ASN A 456 -5.88 14.60 1.65
CA ASN A 456 -6.43 13.92 2.83
C ASN A 456 -7.52 14.72 3.57
N ALA A 457 -7.95 15.86 3.01
CA ALA A 457 -8.86 16.85 3.60
C ALA A 457 -8.31 17.54 4.88
N ILE A 458 -7.00 17.55 5.07
CA ILE A 458 -6.29 18.25 6.15
C ILE A 458 -5.45 19.36 5.50
N ASP A 459 -5.38 20.51 6.14
CA ASP A 459 -4.47 21.61 5.81
C ASP A 459 -3.06 21.24 6.31
N ASP A 460 -2.29 20.54 5.46
CA ASP A 460 -0.96 20.01 5.83
C ASP A 460 0.12 21.09 5.81
N ASP A 461 -0.05 22.19 5.03
CA ASP A 461 0.93 23.27 4.96
C ASP A 461 0.58 24.48 5.83
N CYS A 462 -0.60 24.47 6.45
CA CYS A 462 -1.05 25.45 7.45
C CYS A 462 -1.34 26.85 6.88
N ASP A 463 -1.74 26.95 5.66
CA ASP A 463 -2.08 28.25 5.06
C ASP A 463 -3.55 28.64 5.25
N GLY A 464 -4.35 27.71 5.80
CA GLY A 464 -5.78 27.88 6.11
C GLY A 464 -6.71 27.33 5.05
N THR A 465 -6.18 26.60 4.08
CA THR A 465 -6.90 25.88 3.03
C THR A 465 -6.49 24.41 3.10
N ALA A 466 -7.36 23.46 2.85
CA ALA A 466 -7.02 22.06 2.85
C ALA A 466 -6.90 21.54 1.41
N ASP A 467 -5.89 20.71 1.14
CA ASP A 467 -5.69 20.02 -0.13
C ASP A 467 -5.44 20.94 -1.35
N GLU A 468 -4.92 22.16 -1.16
CA GLU A 468 -4.45 23.00 -2.28
C GLU A 468 -2.95 22.73 -2.56
N ASP A 469 -2.40 23.40 -3.57
CA ASP A 469 -0.99 23.32 -4.00
C ASP A 469 -0.44 21.87 -4.22
N ILE A 470 -1.35 20.87 -4.33
CA ILE A 470 -0.98 19.49 -4.62
C ILE A 470 -0.50 19.42 -6.07
N ASP A 471 0.81 19.25 -6.23
CA ASP A 471 1.47 19.22 -7.55
C ASP A 471 1.39 17.81 -8.14
N ILE A 472 0.52 17.65 -9.15
CA ILE A 472 0.48 16.45 -9.96
C ILE A 472 0.90 16.75 -11.39
N ASP A 473 1.71 15.90 -11.96
CA ASP A 473 2.31 16.06 -13.28
C ASP A 473 1.79 15.04 -14.29
N ALA A 474 1.75 15.48 -15.56
CA ALA A 474 1.50 14.61 -16.68
C ALA A 474 2.40 14.93 -17.87
N VAL A 475 3.02 13.91 -18.44
CA VAL A 475 3.87 14.03 -19.63
C VAL A 475 3.48 12.98 -20.66
N VAL A 476 3.46 13.38 -21.95
CA VAL A 476 3.24 12.46 -23.07
C VAL A 476 4.55 12.22 -23.81
N ILE A 477 4.95 10.96 -23.94
CA ILE A 477 6.17 10.53 -24.61
C ILE A 477 5.78 9.70 -25.85
N PRO A 478 6.15 10.12 -27.08
CA PRO A 478 5.90 9.33 -28.28
C PRO A 478 6.99 8.26 -28.48
N ASP A 479 6.58 7.00 -28.68
CA ASP A 479 7.46 5.91 -29.07
C ASP A 479 7.63 5.84 -30.59
N GLY A 480 8.25 6.86 -31.16
CA GLY A 480 8.56 6.96 -32.58
C GLY A 480 8.20 8.30 -33.23
N ALA A 481 8.18 8.30 -34.56
CA ALA A 481 7.93 9.52 -35.30
C ALA A 481 6.48 10.01 -35.19
N THR A 482 6.29 11.27 -34.81
CA THR A 482 4.98 11.92 -34.70
C THR A 482 4.40 12.35 -36.05
N THR A 483 5.15 12.11 -37.14
CA THR A 483 4.72 12.37 -38.52
C THR A 483 4.81 11.07 -39.32
N PHE A 484 3.69 10.61 -39.84
CA PHE A 484 3.61 9.39 -40.64
C PHE A 484 2.56 9.46 -41.74
N CYS A 485 2.55 8.46 -42.61
CA CYS A 485 1.58 8.39 -43.71
C CYS A 485 0.25 7.79 -43.27
N GLN A 486 -0.82 8.11 -43.96
CA GLN A 486 -2.15 7.53 -43.72
C GLN A 486 -2.10 6.00 -43.72
N GLY A 487 -2.61 5.41 -42.63
CA GLY A 487 -2.54 3.94 -42.34
C GLY A 487 -1.42 3.57 -41.40
N GLY A 488 -0.53 4.51 -41.02
CA GLY A 488 0.43 4.32 -39.95
C GLY A 488 -0.12 4.76 -38.59
N ASN A 489 0.68 4.57 -37.54
CA ASN A 489 0.38 4.95 -36.17
C ASN A 489 1.66 5.31 -35.41
N VAL A 490 1.49 5.86 -34.21
CA VAL A 490 2.52 6.03 -33.20
C VAL A 490 1.91 5.66 -31.84
N LEU A 491 2.66 4.96 -31.01
CA LEU A 491 2.30 4.73 -29.62
C LEU A 491 2.70 5.96 -28.80
N LEU A 492 1.80 6.43 -27.97
CA LEU A 492 2.02 7.50 -26.98
C LEU A 492 1.95 6.88 -25.61
N SER A 493 2.95 7.12 -24.78
CA SER A 493 2.99 6.72 -23.37
C SER A 493 2.77 7.95 -22.49
N ALA A 494 2.00 7.80 -21.42
CA ALA A 494 1.81 8.81 -20.39
C ALA A 494 2.65 8.45 -19.16
N GLU A 495 3.45 9.41 -18.70
CA GLU A 495 4.02 9.41 -17.35
C GLU A 495 3.23 10.44 -16.53
N TYR A 496 2.72 10.04 -15.35
CA TYR A 496 1.83 10.86 -14.53
C TYR A 496 1.90 10.44 -13.07
N THR A 497 1.51 11.35 -12.17
CA THR A 497 1.50 11.13 -10.71
C THR A 497 0.09 11.06 -10.11
N GLY A 498 -0.97 11.36 -10.86
CA GLY A 498 -2.37 11.22 -10.40
C GLY A 498 -2.89 9.77 -10.47
N ASP A 499 -4.08 9.53 -9.92
CA ASP A 499 -4.70 8.20 -9.83
C ASP A 499 -5.40 7.77 -11.12
N GLU A 500 -5.96 8.73 -11.85
CA GLU A 500 -6.71 8.49 -13.08
C GLU A 500 -6.03 9.15 -14.27
N VAL A 501 -6.25 8.56 -15.45
CA VAL A 501 -5.73 9.10 -16.70
C VAL A 501 -6.80 9.12 -17.78
N GLN A 502 -6.88 10.22 -18.54
CA GLN A 502 -7.80 10.38 -19.66
C GLN A 502 -7.11 11.05 -20.84
N TRP A 503 -7.07 10.37 -21.99
CA TRP A 503 -6.53 10.95 -23.23
C TRP A 503 -7.50 11.89 -23.90
N THR A 504 -6.95 12.97 -24.48
CA THR A 504 -7.68 13.95 -25.29
C THR A 504 -7.04 14.10 -26.67
N ARG A 505 -7.83 14.53 -27.65
CA ARG A 505 -7.35 14.94 -28.96
C ARG A 505 -7.96 16.27 -29.37
N ASN A 506 -7.13 17.28 -29.61
CA ASN A 506 -7.52 18.66 -29.84
C ASN A 506 -8.42 19.20 -28.70
N GLY A 507 -8.11 18.85 -27.45
CA GLY A 507 -8.87 19.24 -26.27
C GLY A 507 -10.21 18.50 -26.08
N ILE A 508 -10.51 17.50 -26.92
CA ILE A 508 -11.74 16.69 -26.80
C ILE A 508 -11.38 15.31 -26.25
N ILE A 509 -12.09 14.87 -25.22
CA ILE A 509 -11.93 13.56 -24.60
C ILE A 509 -12.08 12.45 -25.65
N ILE A 510 -11.18 11.48 -25.58
CA ILE A 510 -11.26 10.23 -26.36
C ILE A 510 -11.97 9.19 -25.47
N PRO A 511 -13.23 8.84 -25.74
CA PRO A 511 -13.99 7.95 -24.88
C PRO A 511 -13.28 6.60 -24.67
N GLY A 512 -13.15 6.18 -23.39
CA GLY A 512 -12.53 4.90 -23.01
C GLY A 512 -11.01 4.85 -23.13
N ALA A 513 -10.33 5.96 -23.44
CA ALA A 513 -8.87 6.04 -23.48
C ALA A 513 -8.33 6.44 -22.09
N THR A 514 -8.32 5.48 -21.15
CA THR A 514 -7.91 5.65 -19.74
C THR A 514 -6.68 4.82 -19.39
N SER A 515 -5.97 4.27 -20.37
CA SER A 515 -4.74 3.52 -20.16
C SER A 515 -3.52 4.42 -20.21
N ALA A 516 -2.43 4.08 -19.52
CA ALA A 516 -1.15 4.78 -19.61
C ALA A 516 -0.56 4.86 -21.04
N VAL A 517 -1.09 4.08 -21.97
CA VAL A 517 -0.65 4.09 -23.37
C VAL A 517 -1.82 4.26 -24.34
N TYR A 518 -1.60 5.03 -25.40
CA TYR A 518 -2.58 5.28 -26.46
C TYR A 518 -1.96 5.19 -27.84
N THR A 519 -2.60 4.46 -28.78
CA THR A 519 -2.14 4.38 -30.17
C THR A 519 -2.81 5.45 -31.03
N ALA A 520 -2.06 6.48 -31.41
CA ALA A 520 -2.52 7.56 -32.25
C ALA A 520 -2.47 7.21 -33.74
N THR A 521 -3.63 7.16 -34.40
CA THR A 521 -3.79 6.86 -35.84
C THR A 521 -4.32 8.05 -36.64
N LYS A 522 -4.78 9.10 -35.98
CA LYS A 522 -5.39 10.30 -36.60
C LYS A 522 -4.55 11.55 -36.30
N LYS A 523 -4.54 12.51 -37.20
CA LYS A 523 -3.88 13.80 -36.96
C LYS A 523 -4.55 14.54 -35.79
N GLY A 524 -3.79 15.28 -35.02
CA GLY A 524 -4.29 16.15 -33.96
C GLY A 524 -3.27 16.37 -32.87
N LEU A 525 -3.60 17.26 -31.95
CA LEU A 525 -2.86 17.51 -30.73
C LEU A 525 -3.37 16.53 -29.67
N TYR A 526 -2.52 15.63 -29.21
CA TYR A 526 -2.84 14.67 -28.18
C TYR A 526 -2.23 15.11 -26.86
N ALA A 527 -3.03 15.05 -25.82
CA ALA A 527 -2.61 15.30 -24.45
C ALA A 527 -3.29 14.29 -23.51
N VAL A 528 -2.72 14.12 -22.34
CA VAL A 528 -3.30 13.32 -21.26
C VAL A 528 -3.64 14.26 -20.11
N THR A 529 -4.78 14.05 -19.51
CA THR A 529 -5.17 14.65 -18.25
C THR A 529 -5.11 13.57 -17.19
N THR A 530 -4.44 13.84 -16.07
CA THR A 530 -4.44 13.02 -14.87
C THR A 530 -5.16 13.74 -13.75
N SER A 531 -5.75 13.01 -12.82
CA SER A 531 -6.43 13.58 -11.66
C SER A 531 -6.30 12.65 -10.46
N ASN A 532 -6.33 13.25 -9.27
CA ASN A 532 -6.68 12.62 -8.01
C ASN A 532 -7.90 13.38 -7.43
N PRO A 533 -8.41 13.06 -6.23
CA PRO A 533 -9.55 13.78 -5.64
C PRO A 533 -9.34 15.28 -5.49
N CYS A 534 -8.11 15.76 -5.32
CA CYS A 534 -7.77 17.14 -4.97
C CYS A 534 -7.22 17.97 -6.14
N ALA A 535 -6.55 17.36 -7.11
CA ALA A 535 -5.86 18.06 -8.18
C ALA A 535 -6.10 17.44 -9.56
N THR A 536 -5.88 18.25 -10.60
CA THR A 536 -5.94 17.81 -12.00
C THR A 536 -4.83 18.46 -12.80
N ALA A 537 -4.03 17.68 -13.51
CA ALA A 537 -2.99 18.15 -14.40
C ALA A 537 -3.22 17.70 -15.84
N THR A 538 -2.83 18.53 -16.79
CA THR A 538 -2.89 18.18 -18.21
C THR A 538 -1.53 18.38 -18.85
N SER A 539 -1.04 17.34 -19.51
CA SER A 539 0.26 17.35 -20.17
C SER A 539 0.34 18.40 -21.29
N PRO A 540 1.53 18.87 -21.62
CA PRO A 540 1.79 19.50 -22.91
C PRO A 540 1.34 18.58 -24.05
N GLY A 541 0.67 19.16 -25.05
CA GLY A 541 0.15 18.38 -26.18
C GLY A 541 1.23 17.96 -27.17
N ILE A 542 1.17 16.73 -27.65
CA ILE A 542 2.00 16.21 -28.74
C ILE A 542 1.23 16.29 -30.06
N ASN A 543 1.79 17.00 -31.05
CA ASN A 543 1.14 17.17 -32.36
C ASN A 543 1.45 15.98 -33.29
N ILE A 544 0.44 15.22 -33.64
CA ILE A 544 0.53 14.09 -34.57
C ILE A 544 0.13 14.57 -35.97
N VAL A 545 1.03 14.37 -36.95
CA VAL A 545 0.82 14.74 -38.35
C VAL A 545 0.63 13.46 -39.18
N VAL A 546 -0.51 13.35 -39.83
CA VAL A 546 -0.82 12.22 -40.72
C VAL A 546 -0.87 12.75 -42.17
N ASN A 547 0.13 12.39 -42.95
CA ASN A 547 0.24 12.75 -44.35
C ASN A 547 -0.68 11.88 -45.20
N LYS A 548 -1.50 12.52 -46.02
CA LYS A 548 -2.44 11.85 -46.92
C LYS A 548 -1.69 11.13 -48.05
N ASN A 549 -1.97 9.86 -48.25
CA ASN A 549 -1.44 9.09 -49.37
C ASN A 549 -1.89 9.66 -50.70
N PRO A 550 -1.09 9.54 -51.78
CA PRO A 550 -1.51 9.94 -53.12
C PRO A 550 -2.64 9.04 -53.65
N ASN A 551 -3.41 9.56 -54.59
CA ASN A 551 -4.35 8.72 -55.35
C ASN A 551 -3.56 7.94 -56.41
N ALA A 552 -3.76 6.63 -56.47
CA ALA A 552 -3.06 5.75 -57.39
C ALA A 552 -4.09 4.83 -58.08
N ILE A 553 -4.35 5.09 -59.36
CA ILE A 553 -5.25 4.31 -60.19
C ILE A 553 -4.55 4.12 -61.54
N ILE A 554 -4.54 2.89 -62.07
CA ILE A 554 -4.07 2.60 -63.43
C ILE A 554 -5.22 2.15 -64.32
N THR A 555 -5.11 2.44 -65.62
CA THR A 555 -6.02 2.02 -66.67
C THR A 555 -5.23 1.43 -67.82
N ALA A 556 -5.84 0.54 -68.58
CA ALA A 556 -5.29 -0.01 -69.80
C ALA A 556 -5.88 0.72 -71.01
N ASP A 557 -5.04 1.06 -72.00
CA ASP A 557 -5.42 1.71 -73.24
C ASP A 557 -5.64 0.67 -74.34
N GLY A 558 -6.46 -0.33 -74.02
CA GLY A 558 -6.77 -1.43 -74.97
C GLY A 558 -6.96 -2.79 -74.28
N PRO A 559 -7.17 -3.83 -75.06
CA PRO A 559 -7.33 -5.18 -74.53
C PRO A 559 -6.09 -5.65 -73.78
N THR A 560 -6.31 -6.21 -72.57
CA THR A 560 -5.23 -6.74 -71.71
C THR A 560 -4.86 -8.21 -72.05
N THR A 561 -5.56 -8.79 -73.02
CA THR A 561 -5.26 -10.14 -73.58
C THR A 561 -4.94 -9.98 -75.05
N PHE A 562 -3.73 -10.31 -75.47
CA PHE A 562 -3.24 -10.19 -76.82
C PHE A 562 -2.17 -11.22 -77.18
N CYS A 563 -1.88 -11.37 -78.46
CA CYS A 563 -0.89 -12.34 -78.94
C CYS A 563 0.56 -11.78 -78.83
N MET A 564 1.56 -12.71 -78.80
CA MET A 564 2.96 -12.36 -78.80
C MET A 564 3.33 -11.40 -79.96
N GLY A 565 4.08 -10.34 -79.65
CA GLY A 565 4.42 -9.28 -80.60
C GLY A 565 3.54 -8.04 -80.47
N SER A 566 2.42 -8.11 -79.77
CA SER A 566 1.56 -6.98 -79.45
C SER A 566 1.84 -6.48 -78.02
N SER A 567 1.24 -5.39 -77.65
CA SER A 567 1.43 -4.76 -76.33
C SER A 567 0.19 -3.98 -75.91
N VAL A 568 0.07 -3.71 -74.64
CA VAL A 568 -0.92 -2.76 -74.11
C VAL A 568 -0.19 -1.68 -73.34
N VAL A 569 -0.64 -0.45 -73.49
CA VAL A 569 -0.17 0.68 -72.67
C VAL A 569 -1.00 0.79 -71.43
N LEU A 570 -0.34 0.72 -70.28
CA LEU A 570 -0.93 0.96 -68.96
C LEU A 570 -0.59 2.36 -68.52
N SER A 571 -1.58 3.14 -68.17
CA SER A 571 -1.44 4.56 -67.78
C SER A 571 -1.81 4.75 -66.31
N VAL A 572 -0.98 5.44 -65.53
CA VAL A 572 -1.34 5.86 -64.19
C VAL A 572 -1.86 7.31 -64.22
N ASN A 573 -2.91 7.59 -63.42
CA ASN A 573 -3.41 8.96 -63.31
C ASN A 573 -2.32 9.92 -62.80
N PRO A 574 -2.10 11.07 -63.46
CA PRO A 574 -1.07 12.00 -63.04
C PRO A 574 -1.45 12.68 -61.72
N VAL A 575 -0.53 12.70 -60.77
CA VAL A 575 -0.66 13.34 -59.43
C VAL A 575 0.51 14.30 -59.24
N GLY A 576 0.22 15.60 -59.09
CA GLY A 576 1.26 16.62 -58.95
C GLY A 576 2.19 16.36 -57.74
N GLY A 577 3.49 16.55 -57.94
CA GLY A 577 4.49 16.34 -56.89
C GLY A 577 4.73 14.88 -56.49
N CYS A 578 4.45 13.95 -57.41
CA CYS A 578 4.66 12.52 -57.20
C CYS A 578 5.64 11.94 -58.21
N ILE A 579 6.31 10.87 -57.81
CA ILE A 579 7.11 9.99 -58.68
C ILE A 579 6.41 8.63 -58.78
N TYR A 580 6.73 7.91 -59.84
CA TYR A 580 6.08 6.65 -60.21
C TYR A 580 7.09 5.55 -60.31
N GLN A 581 6.68 4.33 -59.98
CA GLN A 581 7.43 3.07 -60.18
C GLN A 581 6.46 1.99 -60.52
N TRP A 582 6.63 1.39 -61.71
CA TRP A 582 5.84 0.22 -62.15
C TRP A 582 6.38 -1.08 -61.56
N TYR A 583 5.47 -1.99 -61.29
CA TYR A 583 5.76 -3.30 -60.78
C TYR A 583 5.06 -4.39 -61.63
N LYS A 584 5.72 -5.54 -61.75
CA LYS A 584 5.11 -6.78 -62.24
C LYS A 584 5.06 -7.76 -61.10
N GLY A 585 3.84 -8.06 -60.60
CA GLY A 585 3.66 -8.77 -59.33
C GLY A 585 4.31 -8.01 -58.15
N PRO A 586 5.19 -8.64 -57.36
CA PRO A 586 5.91 -7.99 -56.27
C PRO A 586 7.15 -7.17 -56.74
N THR A 587 7.67 -7.46 -57.95
CA THR A 587 8.97 -7.01 -58.43
C THR A 587 8.90 -5.64 -59.12
N PRO A 588 9.71 -4.63 -58.74
CA PRO A 588 9.80 -3.38 -59.43
C PRO A 588 10.43 -3.57 -60.80
N ILE A 589 9.88 -2.91 -61.82
CA ILE A 589 10.41 -2.92 -63.20
C ILE A 589 11.48 -1.84 -63.31
N ALA A 590 12.72 -2.22 -63.51
CA ALA A 590 13.84 -1.29 -63.51
C ALA A 590 13.65 -0.20 -64.58
N GLY A 591 13.81 1.09 -64.19
CA GLY A 591 13.68 2.23 -65.08
C GLY A 591 12.25 2.61 -65.47
N ALA A 592 11.23 1.85 -65.11
CA ALA A 592 9.83 2.14 -65.44
C ALA A 592 9.22 3.16 -64.47
N THR A 593 9.53 4.45 -64.67
CA THR A 593 9.15 5.57 -63.81
C THR A 593 8.26 6.61 -64.50
N SER A 594 7.85 6.34 -65.75
CA SER A 594 6.97 7.20 -66.54
C SER A 594 5.49 6.99 -66.16
N LEU A 595 4.64 7.98 -66.52
CA LEU A 595 3.19 7.84 -66.39
C LEU A 595 2.59 6.67 -67.16
N ASN A 596 3.24 6.25 -68.22
CA ASN A 596 2.81 5.13 -69.04
C ASN A 596 3.85 4.02 -69.01
N TYR A 597 3.38 2.80 -69.02
CA TYR A 597 4.20 1.60 -69.16
C TYR A 597 3.62 0.68 -70.23
N THR A 598 4.44 0.24 -71.17
CA THR A 598 4.02 -0.68 -72.23
C THR A 598 4.27 -2.12 -71.78
N ALA A 599 3.21 -2.84 -71.50
CA ALA A 599 3.28 -4.24 -71.07
C ALA A 599 3.23 -5.17 -72.29
N THR A 600 4.27 -6.02 -72.43
CA THR A 600 4.45 -6.95 -73.55
C THR A 600 4.46 -8.42 -73.11
N THR A 601 4.37 -8.67 -71.81
CA THR A 601 4.45 -10.03 -71.23
C THR A 601 3.34 -10.27 -70.22
N THR A 602 2.92 -11.51 -70.07
CA THR A 602 1.93 -11.93 -69.10
C THR A 602 2.35 -11.53 -67.65
N GLY A 603 1.43 -10.99 -66.87
CA GLY A 603 1.67 -10.65 -65.47
C GLY A 603 0.65 -9.65 -64.89
N ASN A 604 0.66 -9.50 -63.59
CA ASN A 604 -0.14 -8.51 -62.87
C ASN A 604 0.68 -7.24 -62.71
N TYR A 605 0.25 -6.15 -63.30
CA TYR A 605 0.95 -4.86 -63.31
C TYR A 605 0.26 -3.89 -62.36
N LYS A 606 1.04 -3.13 -61.57
CA LYS A 606 0.61 -2.06 -60.71
C LYS A 606 1.64 -0.94 -60.70
N CYS A 607 1.23 0.28 -60.37
CA CYS A 607 2.11 1.43 -60.23
C CYS A 607 2.10 1.92 -58.80
N ARG A 608 3.27 2.07 -58.19
CA ARG A 608 3.44 2.80 -56.92
C ARG A 608 3.58 4.28 -57.21
N VAL A 609 2.68 5.08 -56.62
CA VAL A 609 2.73 6.54 -56.70
C VAL A 609 3.24 7.06 -55.37
N THR A 610 4.33 7.80 -55.34
CA THR A 610 4.98 8.31 -54.12
C THR A 610 5.06 9.82 -54.15
N LYS A 611 4.56 10.50 -53.10
CA LYS A 611 4.70 11.95 -52.93
C LYS A 611 6.15 12.29 -52.59
N THR A 612 6.78 13.16 -53.39
CA THR A 612 8.19 13.56 -53.18
C THR A 612 8.40 14.33 -51.90
N ALA A 613 7.42 15.17 -51.50
CA ALA A 613 7.50 16.01 -50.29
C ALA A 613 7.40 15.25 -48.98
N THR A 614 6.74 14.09 -48.95
CA THR A 614 6.45 13.38 -47.69
C THR A 614 6.89 11.92 -47.69
N GLY A 615 7.29 11.37 -48.84
CA GLY A 615 7.61 9.97 -49.00
C GLY A 615 6.39 9.03 -48.97
N CYS A 616 5.18 9.54 -48.73
CA CYS A 616 3.98 8.71 -48.65
C CYS A 616 3.60 8.14 -50.01
N TYR A 617 3.28 6.87 -50.04
CA TYR A 617 2.96 6.17 -51.28
C TYR A 617 1.66 5.36 -51.18
N LYS A 618 1.11 5.07 -52.37
CA LYS A 618 0.02 4.12 -52.54
C LYS A 618 0.28 3.30 -53.81
N ASN A 619 0.01 2.01 -53.73
CA ASN A 619 -0.03 1.16 -54.93
C ASN A 619 -1.41 1.31 -55.58
N SER A 620 -1.44 1.30 -56.90
CA SER A 620 -2.68 1.30 -57.68
C SER A 620 -3.42 -0.05 -57.56
N ASN A 621 -4.62 -0.09 -58.17
CA ASN A 621 -5.20 -1.36 -58.60
C ASN A 621 -4.22 -2.13 -59.47
N ALA A 622 -4.35 -3.45 -59.52
CA ALA A 622 -3.57 -4.29 -60.44
C ALA A 622 -4.35 -4.54 -61.74
N ILE A 623 -3.66 -4.54 -62.86
CA ILE A 623 -4.19 -4.96 -64.17
C ILE A 623 -3.47 -6.23 -64.59
N ALA A 624 -4.25 -7.30 -64.82
CA ALA A 624 -3.74 -8.59 -65.35
C ALA A 624 -3.59 -8.46 -66.87
N VAL A 625 -2.40 -8.67 -67.35
CA VAL A 625 -2.07 -8.77 -68.78
C VAL A 625 -1.79 -10.24 -69.17
N SER A 626 -2.43 -10.73 -70.17
CA SER A 626 -2.31 -12.13 -70.64
C SER A 626 -1.83 -12.13 -72.10
N VAL A 627 -0.82 -12.92 -72.38
CA VAL A 627 -0.24 -13.07 -73.71
C VAL A 627 -0.28 -14.56 -74.07
N PRO A 628 -1.49 -15.13 -74.34
CA PRO A 628 -1.67 -16.58 -74.50
C PRO A 628 -1.30 -17.12 -75.90
N CYS A 629 -1.07 -16.24 -76.90
CA CYS A 629 -0.87 -16.68 -78.27
C CYS A 629 0.59 -16.92 -78.59
N ARG A 630 0.94 -18.15 -78.93
CA ARG A 630 2.16 -18.54 -79.62
C ARG A 630 1.76 -18.91 -81.07
N GLU A 631 2.25 -18.17 -82.09
CA GLU A 631 2.04 -18.59 -83.44
C GLU A 631 2.81 -19.92 -83.70
N GLY A 632 2.04 -20.94 -84.05
CA GLY A 632 2.42 -22.14 -84.78
C GLY A 632 3.31 -23.13 -84.04
N LEU A 633 2.70 -24.27 -83.67
CA LEU A 633 3.05 -25.61 -84.03
C LEU A 633 2.02 -26.58 -83.42
N SER A 634 1.70 -27.60 -84.23
CA SER A 634 0.73 -28.64 -84.00
C SER A 634 0.90 -29.50 -82.78
N ALA A 635 -0.26 -30.04 -82.33
CA ALA A 635 -0.39 -31.06 -81.32
C ALA A 635 0.73 -32.15 -81.42
N ASP A 636 1.23 -32.45 -80.23
CA ASP A 636 1.46 -33.77 -79.64
C ASP A 636 2.56 -33.69 -78.61
N GLU A 637 2.22 -33.96 -77.37
CA GLU A 637 2.77 -34.90 -76.43
C GLU A 637 2.47 -34.58 -75.00
N GLU A 638 2.07 -35.58 -74.32
CA GLU A 638 1.67 -35.64 -72.95
C GLU A 638 2.82 -35.34 -71.98
N GLY A 639 2.45 -34.74 -70.82
CA GLY A 639 3.03 -35.03 -69.52
C GLY A 639 4.22 -34.21 -69.08
N GLU A 640 3.90 -33.17 -68.35
CA GLU A 640 4.66 -32.82 -67.15
C GLU A 640 3.73 -32.26 -66.10
N THR A 641 3.64 -33.01 -65.01
CA THR A 641 2.95 -32.64 -63.78
C THR A 641 3.55 -31.38 -63.22
N GLU A 642 2.74 -30.34 -63.03
CA GLU A 642 3.06 -29.22 -62.15
C GLU A 642 3.40 -29.76 -60.74
N ALA A 643 4.60 -29.48 -60.28
CA ALA A 643 4.97 -29.69 -58.91
C ALA A 643 4.04 -28.83 -58.02
N LEU A 644 3.09 -29.49 -57.36
CA LEU A 644 2.29 -28.91 -56.29
C LEU A 644 3.26 -28.40 -55.22
N LEU A 645 3.31 -27.11 -55.01
CA LEU A 645 3.99 -26.52 -53.85
C LEU A 645 3.30 -27.04 -52.60
N ASN A 646 4.03 -27.80 -51.80
CA ASN A 646 3.55 -28.25 -50.50
C ASN A 646 3.38 -27.03 -49.56
N GLU A 647 2.16 -26.73 -49.18
CA GLU A 647 1.82 -25.60 -48.30
C GLU A 647 1.06 -26.08 -47.06
N LEU A 648 1.31 -25.39 -45.95
CA LEU A 648 0.59 -25.54 -44.70
C LEU A 648 0.00 -24.18 -44.31
N LEU A 649 -1.32 -24.09 -44.28
CA LEU A 649 -2.06 -22.87 -43.98
C LEU A 649 -2.80 -23.00 -42.67
N VAL A 650 -2.94 -21.91 -41.92
CA VAL A 650 -3.67 -21.80 -40.64
C VAL A 650 -4.54 -20.57 -40.66
N TYR A 651 -5.84 -20.77 -40.40
CA TYR A 651 -6.79 -19.65 -40.28
C TYR A 651 -7.92 -19.98 -39.29
N PRO A 652 -8.56 -18.93 -38.67
CA PRO A 652 -8.16 -17.53 -38.78
C PRO A 652 -6.83 -17.25 -38.06
N ASN A 653 -6.12 -16.26 -38.52
CA ASN A 653 -4.88 -15.80 -37.90
C ASN A 653 -4.90 -14.25 -37.85
N PRO A 654 -5.07 -13.60 -36.65
CA PRO A 654 -5.14 -14.19 -35.30
C PRO A 654 -6.40 -15.02 -35.02
N ALA A 655 -6.27 -15.96 -34.07
CA ALA A 655 -7.31 -16.91 -33.66
C ALA A 655 -7.73 -16.72 -32.19
N HIS A 656 -8.99 -17.05 -31.87
CA HIS A 656 -9.52 -16.95 -30.48
C HIS A 656 -9.83 -18.31 -29.85
N GLN A 657 -10.66 -19.13 -30.48
CA GLN A 657 -11.12 -20.40 -29.93
C GLN A 657 -10.72 -21.60 -30.76
N PHE A 658 -10.77 -21.49 -32.09
CA PHE A 658 -10.47 -22.56 -33.01
C PHE A 658 -9.51 -22.09 -34.10
N ILE A 659 -8.70 -23.00 -34.62
CA ILE A 659 -7.95 -22.86 -35.88
C ILE A 659 -8.29 -23.97 -36.82
N THR A 660 -8.35 -23.66 -38.12
CA THR A 660 -8.40 -24.61 -39.19
C THR A 660 -6.98 -24.72 -39.80
N ILE A 661 -6.48 -25.92 -39.87
CA ILE A 661 -5.20 -26.26 -40.51
C ILE A 661 -5.52 -26.88 -41.85
N GLU A 662 -5.00 -26.30 -42.93
CA GLU A 662 -5.14 -26.82 -44.28
C GLU A 662 -3.75 -27.24 -44.83
N SER A 663 -3.67 -28.43 -45.37
CA SER A 663 -2.43 -29.00 -45.84
C SER A 663 -2.61 -29.53 -47.29
N SER A 664 -1.72 -29.09 -48.17
CA SER A 664 -1.62 -29.61 -49.54
C SER A 664 -0.67 -30.81 -49.67
N PHE A 665 -0.16 -31.36 -48.55
CA PHE A 665 0.69 -32.53 -48.52
C PHE A 665 -0.07 -33.83 -48.88
N MET A 666 0.68 -34.81 -49.32
CA MET A 666 0.15 -36.17 -49.38
C MET A 666 -0.11 -36.72 -47.98
N LEU A 667 -1.32 -37.12 -47.72
CA LEU A 667 -1.79 -37.62 -46.42
C LEU A 667 -1.43 -39.10 -46.19
N PRO A 668 -1.24 -39.53 -44.93
CA PRO A 668 -1.34 -38.75 -43.68
C PRO A 668 -0.12 -37.88 -43.39
N VAL A 669 -0.31 -36.74 -42.72
CA VAL A 669 0.76 -35.83 -42.37
C VAL A 669 0.75 -35.53 -40.85
N ASP A 670 1.92 -35.57 -40.22
CA ASP A 670 2.11 -35.29 -38.80
C ASP A 670 2.35 -33.79 -38.58
N ILE A 671 1.52 -33.16 -37.77
CA ILE A 671 1.58 -31.74 -37.42
C ILE A 671 1.94 -31.62 -35.96
N GLN A 672 3.01 -30.89 -35.64
CA GLN A 672 3.40 -30.52 -34.28
C GLN A 672 3.21 -29.03 -34.08
N ILE A 673 2.64 -28.66 -32.93
CA ILE A 673 2.41 -27.26 -32.55
C ILE A 673 3.22 -26.94 -31.30
N ARG A 674 4.04 -25.88 -31.40
CA ARG A 674 4.99 -25.48 -30.36
C ARG A 674 4.86 -24.02 -30.02
N THR A 675 5.21 -23.68 -28.78
CA THR A 675 5.37 -22.29 -28.35
C THR A 675 6.63 -21.66 -28.96
N ILE A 676 6.79 -20.36 -28.83
CA ILE A 676 8.02 -19.63 -29.22
C ILE A 676 9.27 -20.13 -28.48
N SER A 677 9.12 -20.70 -27.28
CA SER A 677 10.22 -21.32 -26.51
C SER A 677 10.55 -22.76 -26.96
N GLY A 678 9.81 -23.29 -27.95
CA GLY A 678 10.02 -24.64 -28.51
C GLY A 678 9.26 -25.78 -27.79
N GLN A 679 8.48 -25.46 -26.73
CA GLN A 679 7.68 -26.42 -26.00
C GLN A 679 6.57 -26.99 -26.89
N LEU A 680 6.44 -28.32 -26.98
CA LEU A 680 5.36 -28.97 -27.69
C LEU A 680 4.03 -28.80 -26.92
N ILE A 681 3.03 -28.26 -27.60
CA ILE A 681 1.68 -28.02 -27.03
C ILE A 681 0.68 -29.05 -27.55
N ALA A 682 0.73 -29.37 -28.82
CA ALA A 682 -0.15 -30.35 -29.43
C ALA A 682 0.56 -31.09 -30.59
N GLN A 683 0.12 -32.30 -30.84
CA GLN A 683 0.54 -33.09 -32.00
C GLN A 683 -0.67 -33.86 -32.53
N GLN A 684 -0.87 -33.85 -33.85
CA GLN A 684 -1.93 -34.63 -34.50
C GLN A 684 -1.52 -35.08 -35.87
N VAL A 685 -2.07 -36.21 -36.28
CA VAL A 685 -1.90 -36.74 -37.65
C VAL A 685 -3.15 -36.37 -38.47
N MET A 686 -2.96 -35.61 -39.54
CA MET A 686 -4.04 -35.27 -40.45
C MET A 686 -4.22 -36.38 -41.50
N HIS A 687 -5.44 -36.89 -41.59
CA HIS A 687 -5.86 -37.88 -42.57
C HIS A 687 -6.73 -37.32 -43.69
N SER A 688 -7.07 -35.98 -43.58
CA SER A 688 -7.82 -35.20 -44.57
C SER A 688 -7.07 -33.89 -44.83
N GLY A 689 -7.29 -33.26 -45.96
CA GLY A 689 -6.64 -31.97 -46.33
C GLY A 689 -6.88 -30.80 -45.36
N THR A 690 -7.89 -30.92 -44.52
CA THR A 690 -8.23 -29.91 -43.50
C THR A 690 -8.47 -30.57 -42.16
N SER A 691 -8.11 -29.87 -41.06
CA SER A 691 -8.39 -30.28 -39.68
C SER A 691 -8.66 -29.03 -38.82
N GLU A 692 -9.65 -29.13 -37.95
CA GLU A 692 -9.97 -28.07 -36.99
C GLU A 692 -9.45 -28.45 -35.61
N LEU A 693 -8.87 -27.48 -34.90
CA LEU A 693 -8.30 -27.64 -33.56
C LEU A 693 -8.83 -26.60 -32.60
N ASP A 694 -9.36 -27.06 -31.47
CA ASP A 694 -9.77 -26.18 -30.36
C ASP A 694 -8.53 -25.71 -29.57
N ILE A 695 -8.34 -24.40 -29.54
CA ILE A 695 -7.25 -23.72 -28.83
C ILE A 695 -7.75 -22.85 -27.70
N SER A 696 -9.03 -22.98 -27.30
CA SER A 696 -9.66 -22.11 -26.28
C SER A 696 -8.93 -22.12 -24.94
N ALA A 697 -8.38 -23.28 -24.55
CA ALA A 697 -7.63 -23.44 -23.30
C ALA A 697 -6.15 -23.00 -23.37
N TRP A 698 -5.66 -22.52 -24.52
CA TRP A 698 -4.25 -22.16 -24.66
C TRP A 698 -4.02 -20.70 -24.27
N PRO A 699 -2.88 -20.36 -23.65
CA PRO A 699 -2.51 -18.99 -23.38
C PRO A 699 -2.42 -18.13 -24.64
N SER A 700 -2.69 -16.83 -24.53
CA SER A 700 -2.44 -15.90 -25.64
C SER A 700 -0.94 -15.87 -25.98
N GLY A 701 -0.63 -15.88 -27.27
CA GLY A 701 0.76 -15.94 -27.71
C GLY A 701 0.95 -16.37 -29.15
N VAL A 702 2.22 -16.46 -29.57
CA VAL A 702 2.61 -16.94 -30.91
C VAL A 702 2.93 -18.44 -30.85
N TYR A 703 2.35 -19.19 -31.77
CA TYR A 703 2.54 -20.63 -31.92
C TYR A 703 3.05 -20.96 -33.30
N TYR A 704 3.89 -22.00 -33.40
CA TYR A 704 4.45 -22.52 -34.63
C TYR A 704 3.89 -23.91 -34.92
N LEU A 705 3.35 -24.08 -36.13
CA LEU A 705 3.00 -25.38 -36.65
C LEU A 705 4.16 -25.90 -37.51
N GLN A 706 4.59 -27.08 -37.22
CA GLN A 706 5.65 -27.77 -37.95
C GLN A 706 5.13 -29.08 -38.51
N SER A 707 5.35 -29.29 -39.81
CA SER A 707 5.19 -30.60 -40.46
C SER A 707 6.52 -31.07 -41.01
N THR A 708 6.83 -32.31 -40.78
CA THR A 708 8.06 -32.92 -41.25
C THR A 708 7.71 -34.00 -42.29
N THR A 709 8.24 -33.87 -43.49
CA THR A 709 8.19 -34.88 -44.55
C THR A 709 9.56 -35.53 -44.71
N GLU A 710 9.66 -36.58 -45.52
CA GLU A 710 10.96 -37.23 -45.76
C GLU A 710 12.03 -36.31 -46.41
N LYS A 711 11.62 -35.16 -46.96
CA LYS A 711 12.50 -34.25 -47.70
C LYS A 711 12.58 -32.85 -47.10
N ASP A 712 11.51 -32.35 -46.44
CA ASP A 712 11.40 -30.96 -46.00
C ASP A 712 10.73 -30.83 -44.64
N ILE A 713 11.09 -29.78 -43.91
CA ILE A 713 10.40 -29.30 -42.72
C ILE A 713 9.72 -27.99 -43.10
N ILE A 714 8.39 -27.97 -43.02
CA ILE A 714 7.61 -26.75 -43.28
C ILE A 714 7.05 -26.22 -41.96
N VAL A 715 7.23 -24.93 -41.74
CA VAL A 715 6.80 -24.23 -40.53
C VAL A 715 5.92 -23.06 -40.93
N THR A 716 4.75 -22.97 -40.31
CA THR A 716 3.89 -21.77 -40.36
C THR A 716 3.58 -21.32 -38.94
N GLN A 717 3.07 -20.09 -38.78
CA GLN A 717 2.79 -19.54 -37.46
C GLN A 717 1.39 -18.94 -37.39
N PHE A 718 0.81 -18.95 -36.18
CA PHE A 718 -0.41 -18.22 -35.90
C PHE A 718 -0.35 -17.55 -34.52
N ILE A 719 -1.22 -16.56 -34.31
CA ILE A 719 -1.33 -15.81 -33.06
C ILE A 719 -2.64 -16.20 -32.36
N LYS A 720 -2.55 -16.67 -31.13
CA LYS A 720 -3.70 -16.86 -30.23
C LYS A 720 -3.93 -15.56 -29.44
N GLN A 721 -5.12 -15.00 -29.57
CA GLN A 721 -5.59 -13.82 -28.83
C GLN A 721 -6.46 -14.19 -27.63
#